data_5a2a17e26701fd71f3ad995fd73621f9
#
_entry.id   5a2a17e26701fd71f3ad995fd73621f9
#
_cell.length_a   1.000
_cell.length_b   1.000
_cell.length_c   1.000
_cell.angle_alpha   90.00
_cell.angle_beta   90.00
_cell.angle_gamma   90.00
#
_symmetry.space_group_name_H-M   'P 1'
#
loop_
_entity.id
_entity.type
_entity.pdbx_description
1 polymer ?
#
loop_
_entity_poly.entity_id
_entity_poly.type
_entity_poly.pdbx_seq_one_letter_code
_entity_poly.pdbx_strand_id
1 'polypeptide(L)'
;MTKQPKVCKPHPVLHGIGLVLSVTLLVAVLVGTYVLSTMATIIDSFIGAPSGHYSDAEIADTKVKAEALAADVEAEGTVLVQNNDNTLPLAADNKKVNIFGWASTAWLGGGSGSGGVSSVNTDLLAALTAYGVAYNTELTDMYKDFQDGREYTRTLSAWPEQSGRLYEPDINNQTYYTQSMLDNAKNFSDTAVVVIGRLAGESNDATKQQYKRTEKGGDIIVDDTRTMLELTTEEENLLNYVGANYAHVVVLINSTNVMELGQIETIPGIDACLIAGLSGSEGATAVPEVLWGDREPSGRTADTWAYDLTTAASYANAGMEGVGKYSAADGLYPADGTTNGNLDTPYTYEQVSYVDYAEGIYVGYKWYETADAEGYWEAESNEHGTGYDAVVQYPFGYGLSYTSFDWKVTDAAANGSALTKDGNVTVKVAVTNTGDRAGKDVVQLYYTAPYTAGEIEKSSVELGAFAKTKELAPGESEEVTLTVPVSDMASYDAYDANHNGFTGYELDAGDYIFTVRHDAHDVDDDANATITCSLPAGVQYAEDTATGNAVSNKFTGSDAIDGVSLDGSDSDQNITYLTRADFAGTFPKTNTPTRAMTDNVKALNLYTADDANGWSNDADEAITTGAKNGLKIEDNGETTDLGFQLGSDFNDPRWDALLDQLTVDEMENLYINAYGGLAELKSVGKSKSKDADGPAQIGGFTGMGAGTGFPSSSTLAQTWNADLAQEEGRTIGTQALQNGYTGWYAPATNMHRSPFNGRNYEYYSEDSLLSGVICGNTVTGANQAGVYTYVKHFICNDGESGIYRDSVYTWMTEQTLRETYLRPFQMLVEDYDAVGLMSSYNRIGAVWTGGSEALLTGILRGEWGFDGAVITDYCDHHSYMNGDQALRAGGSLWMAGFTGGAMAFETGSNSYLQALRRATKEALYMYLHVRVTNRDYADSIGDTTAVRHAFTTSVFGWRHLVALIDIVAVVLFALAVRGVVIDVKLRKAAKTEKKNS
;
A
#
# COMPACT_ATOMS: atom_id res chain seq x y z
N MET A 1 1.43 -30.80 83.06
CA MET A 1 2.33 -29.81 82.43
C MET A 1 1.48 -28.99 81.44
N THR A 2 1.00 -27.86 81.93
CA THR A 2 0.26 -26.86 81.16
C THR A 2 1.28 -26.05 80.34
N LYS A 3 1.22 -26.16 78.99
CA LYS A 3 2.00 -25.30 78.09
C LYS A 3 1.60 -23.84 78.30
N GLN A 4 2.55 -23.06 78.82
CA GLN A 4 2.35 -21.59 78.88
C GLN A 4 2.19 -21.09 77.45
N PRO A 5 1.28 -20.13 77.21
CA PRO A 5 1.10 -19.57 75.86
C PRO A 5 2.38 -18.74 75.53
N LYS A 6 2.94 -18.99 74.29
CA LYS A 6 4.04 -18.18 73.79
C LYS A 6 3.59 -16.71 73.72
N VAL A 7 4.17 -15.86 74.54
CA VAL A 7 3.92 -14.40 74.43
C VAL A 7 4.60 -13.90 73.15
N CYS A 8 3.82 -13.57 72.18
CA CYS A 8 4.31 -12.91 70.97
C CYS A 8 4.95 -11.56 71.32
N LYS A 9 6.23 -11.38 70.97
CA LYS A 9 6.89 -10.07 71.12
C LYS A 9 6.56 -9.15 69.93
N PRO A 10 6.35 -7.85 70.16
CA PRO A 10 6.13 -6.92 69.07
C PRO A 10 7.41 -6.77 68.22
N HIS A 11 7.30 -6.77 66.89
CA HIS A 11 8.37 -6.54 65.90
C HIS A 11 8.12 -5.26 65.06
N PRO A 12 8.04 -4.07 65.67
CA PRO A 12 7.52 -2.86 65.00
C PRO A 12 8.39 -2.36 63.85
N VAL A 13 9.70 -2.57 63.93
CA VAL A 13 10.59 -2.16 62.83
C VAL A 13 10.38 -3.06 61.62
N LEU A 14 10.23 -4.37 61.84
CA LEU A 14 10.03 -5.34 60.77
C LEU A 14 8.67 -5.14 60.11
N HIS A 15 7.62 -4.98 60.86
CA HIS A 15 6.26 -4.74 60.36
C HIS A 15 6.13 -3.33 59.75
N GLY A 16 6.85 -2.33 60.25
CA GLY A 16 6.93 -1.01 59.60
C GLY A 16 7.61 -1.04 58.26
N ILE A 17 8.76 -1.73 58.12
CA ILE A 17 9.42 -1.95 56.84
C ILE A 17 8.52 -2.75 55.88
N GLY A 18 7.87 -3.81 56.37
CA GLY A 18 6.93 -4.60 55.56
C GLY A 18 5.75 -3.79 55.06
N LEU A 19 5.24 -2.84 55.87
CA LEU A 19 4.16 -1.94 55.44
C LEU A 19 4.63 -0.99 54.35
N VAL A 20 5.80 -0.36 54.49
CA VAL A 20 6.34 0.54 53.48
C VAL A 20 6.57 -0.21 52.16
N LEU A 21 7.19 -1.38 52.21
CA LEU A 21 7.45 -2.19 51.00
C LEU A 21 6.12 -2.63 50.33
N SER A 22 5.11 -3.01 51.11
CA SER A 22 3.82 -3.43 50.55
C SER A 22 3.02 -2.27 49.98
N VAL A 23 3.11 -1.07 50.55
CA VAL A 23 2.53 0.15 49.95
C VAL A 23 3.22 0.50 48.62
N THR A 24 4.56 0.50 48.64
CA THR A 24 5.34 0.74 47.37
C THR A 24 4.97 -0.26 46.31
N LEU A 25 4.92 -1.55 46.65
CA LEU A 25 4.53 -2.59 45.69
C LEU A 25 3.08 -2.37 45.19
N LEU A 26 2.13 -2.08 46.08
CA LEU A 26 0.74 -1.88 45.69
C LEU A 26 0.60 -0.66 44.77
N VAL A 27 1.29 0.43 45.02
CA VAL A 27 1.28 1.62 44.19
C VAL A 27 1.90 1.28 42.81
N ALA A 28 3.05 0.62 42.80
CA ALA A 28 3.71 0.23 41.53
C ALA A 28 2.84 -0.72 40.67
N VAL A 29 2.17 -1.67 41.33
CA VAL A 29 1.29 -2.62 40.64
C VAL A 29 0.04 -1.91 40.09
N LEU A 30 -0.60 -1.03 40.88
CA LEU A 30 -1.77 -0.28 40.41
C LEU A 30 -1.44 0.68 39.26
N VAL A 31 -0.27 1.34 39.32
CA VAL A 31 0.21 2.18 38.20
C VAL A 31 0.50 1.29 36.98
N GLY A 32 1.17 0.15 37.17
CA GLY A 32 1.42 -0.81 36.10
C GLY A 32 0.12 -1.33 35.46
N THR A 33 -0.87 -1.69 36.27
CA THR A 33 -2.20 -2.12 35.79
C THR A 33 -2.92 -1.01 35.01
N TYR A 34 -2.83 0.22 35.47
CA TYR A 34 -3.37 1.36 34.74
C TYR A 34 -2.70 1.52 33.38
N VAL A 35 -1.36 1.55 33.32
CA VAL A 35 -0.61 1.64 32.05
C VAL A 35 -0.95 0.47 31.13
N LEU A 36 -0.92 -0.76 31.63
CA LEU A 36 -1.29 -1.93 30.82
C LEU A 36 -2.75 -1.90 30.35
N SER A 37 -3.66 -1.30 31.12
CA SER A 37 -5.05 -1.18 30.69
C SER A 37 -5.24 -0.12 29.59
N THR A 38 -4.47 0.96 29.60
CA THR A 38 -4.47 1.93 28.50
C THR A 38 -3.86 1.39 27.22
N MET A 39 -2.95 0.42 27.34
CA MET A 39 -2.32 -0.26 26.21
C MET A 39 -3.03 -1.57 25.83
N ALA A 40 -4.16 -1.88 26.43
CA ALA A 40 -4.78 -3.19 26.31
C ALA A 40 -5.13 -3.59 24.88
N THR A 41 -5.60 -2.66 24.05
CA THR A 41 -5.94 -2.89 22.64
C THR A 41 -4.70 -3.29 21.86
N ILE A 42 -3.60 -2.58 22.06
CA ILE A 42 -2.31 -2.87 21.41
C ILE A 42 -1.75 -4.21 21.88
N ILE A 43 -1.72 -4.44 23.19
CA ILE A 43 -1.26 -5.71 23.75
C ILE A 43 -2.08 -6.88 23.16
N ASP A 44 -3.40 -6.72 23.10
CA ASP A 44 -4.29 -7.74 22.52
C ASP A 44 -4.08 -7.92 21.01
N SER A 45 -3.61 -6.89 20.27
CA SER A 45 -3.31 -7.02 18.85
C SER A 45 -2.01 -7.80 18.61
N PHE A 46 -1.02 -7.68 19.50
CA PHE A 46 0.26 -8.39 19.40
C PHE A 46 0.25 -9.78 20.04
N ILE A 47 -0.49 -9.98 21.13
CA ILE A 47 -0.63 -11.31 21.74
C ILE A 47 -1.75 -12.06 21.02
N GLY A 48 -1.41 -12.65 19.85
CA GLY A 48 -2.36 -13.50 19.12
C GLY A 48 -2.71 -14.76 19.90
N ALA A 49 -3.98 -15.13 19.87
CA ALA A 49 -4.35 -16.49 20.16
C ALA A 49 -4.24 -17.30 18.86
N PRO A 50 -3.45 -18.36 18.79
CA PRO A 50 -3.48 -19.25 17.63
C PRO A 50 -4.92 -19.76 17.47
N SER A 51 -5.41 -19.75 16.24
CA SER A 51 -6.71 -20.33 15.94
C SER A 51 -6.58 -21.85 16.17
N GLY A 52 -7.30 -22.38 17.13
CA GLY A 52 -7.30 -23.83 17.41
C GLY A 52 -7.95 -24.69 16.31
N HIS A 53 -8.21 -24.12 15.12
CA HIS A 53 -8.91 -24.77 14.01
C HIS A 53 -7.99 -25.42 12.97
N TYR A 54 -6.69 -25.10 12.97
CA TYR A 54 -5.72 -25.65 12.03
C TYR A 54 -4.73 -26.56 12.74
N SER A 55 -4.45 -27.71 12.16
CA SER A 55 -3.41 -28.60 12.64
C SER A 55 -2.01 -28.11 12.23
N ASP A 56 -0.99 -28.53 12.97
CA ASP A 56 0.42 -28.22 12.62
C ASP A 56 0.77 -28.72 11.20
N ALA A 57 0.13 -29.80 10.73
CA ALA A 57 0.33 -30.33 9.39
C ALA A 57 -0.25 -29.43 8.31
N GLU A 58 -1.44 -28.88 8.52
CA GLU A 58 -2.07 -27.92 7.59
C GLU A 58 -1.26 -26.63 7.52
N ILE A 59 -0.80 -26.10 8.66
CA ILE A 59 0.05 -24.90 8.70
C ILE A 59 1.36 -25.13 7.93
N ALA A 60 1.99 -26.30 8.13
CA ALA A 60 3.22 -26.66 7.42
C ALA A 60 3.01 -26.81 5.90
N ASP A 61 1.90 -27.41 5.47
CA ASP A 61 1.54 -27.57 4.06
C ASP A 61 1.27 -26.20 3.40
N THR A 62 0.50 -25.35 4.07
CA THR A 62 0.25 -23.98 3.59
C THR A 62 1.56 -23.19 3.45
N LYS A 63 2.48 -23.34 4.42
CA LYS A 63 3.78 -22.65 4.36
C LYS A 63 4.57 -23.06 3.12
N VAL A 64 4.69 -24.37 2.85
CA VAL A 64 5.42 -24.89 1.68
C VAL A 64 4.81 -24.37 0.37
N LYS A 65 3.48 -24.35 0.26
CA LYS A 65 2.78 -23.80 -0.91
C LYS A 65 2.99 -22.30 -1.06
N ALA A 66 2.96 -21.57 0.04
CA ALA A 66 3.17 -20.12 0.05
C ALA A 66 4.60 -19.74 -0.36
N GLU A 67 5.60 -20.51 0.10
CA GLU A 67 7.00 -20.29 -0.30
C GLU A 67 7.21 -20.58 -1.79
N ALA A 68 6.57 -21.62 -2.32
CA ALA A 68 6.60 -21.90 -3.76
C ALA A 68 5.91 -20.80 -4.58
N LEU A 69 4.73 -20.34 -4.11
CA LEU A 69 4.00 -19.27 -4.76
C LEU A 69 4.80 -17.96 -4.75
N ALA A 70 5.50 -17.62 -3.66
CA ALA A 70 6.38 -16.45 -3.62
C ALA A 70 7.50 -16.54 -4.65
N ALA A 71 8.05 -17.74 -4.89
CA ALA A 71 9.01 -17.97 -5.97
C ALA A 71 8.37 -17.88 -7.37
N ASP A 72 7.12 -18.32 -7.53
CA ASP A 72 6.38 -18.16 -8.78
C ASP A 72 6.12 -16.68 -9.11
N VAL A 73 5.69 -15.89 -8.11
CA VAL A 73 5.49 -14.43 -8.27
C VAL A 73 6.81 -13.74 -8.62
N GLU A 74 7.91 -14.07 -7.96
CA GLU A 74 9.22 -13.49 -8.28
C GLU A 74 9.68 -13.84 -9.68
N ALA A 75 9.54 -15.10 -10.10
CA ALA A 75 9.96 -15.53 -11.45
C ALA A 75 9.14 -14.85 -12.55
N GLU A 76 7.81 -14.81 -12.38
CA GLU A 76 6.91 -14.16 -13.34
C GLU A 76 6.97 -12.64 -13.32
N GLY A 77 7.33 -12.04 -12.16
CA GLY A 77 7.47 -10.60 -11.98
C GLY A 77 8.86 -10.07 -12.34
N THR A 78 9.86 -10.96 -12.49
CA THR A 78 11.18 -10.56 -12.99
C THR A 78 11.09 -10.15 -14.46
N VAL A 79 11.50 -8.90 -14.77
CA VAL A 79 11.45 -8.35 -16.12
C VAL A 79 12.84 -8.42 -16.77
N LEU A 80 12.97 -9.12 -17.87
CA LEU A 80 14.18 -9.10 -18.70
C LEU A 80 14.11 -7.87 -19.63
N VAL A 81 14.98 -6.88 -19.38
CA VAL A 81 14.94 -5.61 -20.15
C VAL A 81 16.07 -5.49 -21.18
N GLN A 82 17.14 -6.27 -21.03
CA GLN A 82 18.23 -6.34 -22.00
C GLN A 82 18.81 -7.75 -22.05
N ASN A 83 19.07 -8.28 -23.25
CA ASN A 83 19.71 -9.60 -23.46
C ASN A 83 20.49 -9.65 -24.78
N ASN A 84 21.65 -8.99 -24.80
CA ASN A 84 22.53 -8.93 -25.98
C ASN A 84 23.15 -10.30 -26.27
N ASP A 85 23.19 -10.66 -27.53
CA ASP A 85 23.77 -11.92 -28.01
C ASP A 85 23.19 -13.18 -27.32
N ASN A 86 21.99 -13.10 -26.74
CA ASN A 86 21.37 -14.17 -25.98
C ASN A 86 22.29 -14.71 -24.86
N THR A 87 22.92 -13.81 -24.11
CA THR A 87 23.77 -14.15 -22.96
C THR A 87 22.99 -14.89 -21.87
N LEU A 88 21.73 -14.51 -21.67
CA LEU A 88 20.79 -15.25 -20.85
C LEU A 88 19.89 -16.14 -21.71
N PRO A 89 19.54 -17.34 -21.23
CA PRO A 89 19.95 -17.93 -19.97
C PRO A 89 21.42 -18.39 -20.00
N LEU A 90 22.09 -18.29 -18.83
CA LEU A 90 23.46 -18.77 -18.69
C LEU A 90 23.57 -20.27 -19.00
N ALA A 91 24.73 -20.67 -19.54
CA ALA A 91 24.93 -22.07 -19.88
C ALA A 91 24.82 -23.00 -18.67
N ALA A 92 24.13 -24.13 -18.80
CA ALA A 92 23.80 -25.03 -17.68
C ALA A 92 25.04 -25.59 -16.98
N ASP A 93 26.20 -25.67 -17.62
CA ASP A 93 27.47 -26.09 -17.08
C ASP A 93 28.30 -24.93 -16.48
N ASN A 94 27.91 -23.69 -16.74
CA ASN A 94 28.53 -22.51 -16.12
C ASN A 94 27.93 -22.28 -14.72
N LYS A 95 28.41 -23.01 -13.72
CA LYS A 95 27.96 -22.90 -12.30
C LYS A 95 28.96 -22.14 -11.45
N LYS A 96 29.67 -21.15 -12.03
CA LYS A 96 30.60 -20.26 -11.31
C LYS A 96 30.42 -18.83 -11.77
N VAL A 97 30.20 -17.93 -10.82
CA VAL A 97 30.02 -16.49 -11.09
C VAL A 97 30.78 -15.62 -10.10
N ASN A 98 31.20 -14.45 -10.53
CA ASN A 98 31.64 -13.38 -9.63
C ASN A 98 30.45 -12.49 -9.33
N ILE A 99 30.15 -12.24 -8.04
CA ILE A 99 29.05 -11.39 -7.62
C ILE A 99 29.63 -10.05 -7.17
N PHE A 100 29.19 -8.98 -7.81
CA PHE A 100 29.57 -7.60 -7.53
C PHE A 100 28.39 -6.78 -7.05
N GLY A 101 28.68 -5.60 -6.51
CA GLY A 101 27.70 -4.66 -5.98
C GLY A 101 27.34 -4.93 -4.51
N TRP A 102 27.32 -3.89 -3.71
CA TRP A 102 27.02 -3.97 -2.28
C TRP A 102 25.65 -4.62 -1.98
N ALA A 103 24.68 -4.38 -2.84
CA ALA A 103 23.33 -4.93 -2.69
C ALA A 103 23.29 -6.46 -2.80
N SER A 104 24.30 -7.08 -3.39
CA SER A 104 24.41 -8.55 -3.46
C SER A 104 24.49 -9.22 -2.08
N THR A 105 25.02 -8.51 -1.08
CA THR A 105 25.14 -8.97 0.32
C THR A 105 24.13 -8.30 1.25
N ALA A 106 23.27 -7.44 0.71
CA ALA A 106 22.19 -6.75 1.39
C ALA A 106 20.91 -6.78 0.54
N TRP A 107 20.59 -7.96 0.02
CA TRP A 107 19.43 -8.21 -0.85
C TRP A 107 18.15 -7.74 -0.22
N LEU A 108 17.34 -6.99 -0.99
CA LEU A 108 16.08 -6.41 -0.55
C LEU A 108 14.91 -7.37 -0.82
N GLY A 109 14.28 -7.83 0.24
CA GLY A 109 13.03 -8.60 0.13
C GLY A 109 11.79 -7.74 0.25
N GLY A 110 11.90 -6.51 0.74
CA GLY A 110 10.80 -5.55 0.90
C GLY A 110 11.33 -4.18 1.23
N GLY A 111 10.51 -3.14 1.07
CA GLY A 111 10.85 -1.78 1.45
C GLY A 111 10.77 -1.55 2.96
N SER A 112 10.91 -0.29 3.41
CA SER A 112 10.73 0.07 4.82
C SER A 112 9.26 0.33 5.16
N GLY A 113 8.85 0.11 6.41
CA GLY A 113 7.48 0.36 6.88
C GLY A 113 6.52 -0.80 6.66
N SER A 114 5.24 -0.49 6.47
CA SER A 114 4.12 -1.45 6.38
C SER A 114 4.32 -2.53 5.32
N GLY A 115 4.88 -2.17 4.15
CA GLY A 115 5.18 -3.10 3.06
C GLY A 115 6.45 -3.93 3.27
N GLY A 116 7.11 -3.81 4.43
CA GLY A 116 8.30 -4.58 4.76
C GLY A 116 8.00 -6.03 5.11
N VAL A 117 9.01 -6.89 4.95
CA VAL A 117 8.99 -8.27 5.45
C VAL A 117 9.82 -8.40 6.72
N SER A 118 9.44 -9.30 7.61
CA SER A 118 10.10 -9.47 8.91
C SER A 118 11.54 -9.97 8.80
N SER A 119 11.83 -10.76 7.78
CA SER A 119 13.17 -11.29 7.46
C SER A 119 13.23 -11.70 5.99
N VAL A 120 14.38 -11.57 5.40
CA VAL A 120 14.76 -12.27 4.16
C VAL A 120 15.38 -13.59 4.60
N ASN A 121 14.67 -14.70 4.45
CA ASN A 121 15.16 -16.01 4.89
C ASN A 121 16.09 -16.62 3.83
N THR A 122 15.78 -16.36 2.55
CA THR A 122 16.62 -16.75 1.43
C THR A 122 17.01 -15.49 0.65
N ASP A 123 18.26 -15.06 0.80
CA ASP A 123 18.86 -14.00 -0.01
C ASP A 123 19.45 -14.57 -1.32
N LEU A 124 19.90 -13.69 -2.20
CA LEU A 124 20.52 -14.08 -3.47
C LEU A 124 21.67 -15.08 -3.32
N LEU A 125 22.55 -14.88 -2.32
CA LEU A 125 23.74 -15.75 -2.13
C LEU A 125 23.32 -17.15 -1.60
N ALA A 126 22.32 -17.20 -0.74
CA ALA A 126 21.72 -18.46 -0.27
C ALA A 126 21.01 -19.19 -1.42
N ALA A 127 20.24 -18.47 -2.25
CA ALA A 127 19.57 -19.02 -3.42
C ALA A 127 20.56 -19.61 -4.43
N LEU A 128 21.63 -18.87 -4.79
CA LEU A 128 22.69 -19.36 -5.66
C LEU A 128 23.35 -20.63 -5.10
N THR A 129 23.65 -20.64 -3.80
CA THR A 129 24.22 -21.81 -3.12
C THR A 129 23.29 -23.02 -3.20
N ALA A 130 22.00 -22.83 -2.90
CA ALA A 130 21.00 -23.90 -2.95
C ALA A 130 20.81 -24.44 -4.37
N TYR A 131 20.91 -23.58 -5.37
CA TYR A 131 20.83 -23.95 -6.80
C TYR A 131 22.12 -24.64 -7.31
N GLY A 132 23.19 -24.68 -6.50
CA GLY A 132 24.45 -25.33 -6.83
C GLY A 132 25.44 -24.46 -7.58
N VAL A 133 25.30 -23.15 -7.52
CA VAL A 133 26.22 -22.16 -8.09
C VAL A 133 27.27 -21.78 -7.07
N ALA A 134 28.54 -21.83 -7.48
CA ALA A 134 29.66 -21.31 -6.71
C ALA A 134 29.90 -19.84 -7.06
N TYR A 135 30.03 -18.98 -6.08
CA TYR A 135 30.43 -17.58 -6.26
C TYR A 135 31.74 -17.28 -5.54
N ASN A 136 32.40 -16.20 -5.97
CA ASN A 136 33.69 -15.78 -5.39
C ASN A 136 33.47 -15.17 -4.00
N THR A 137 33.85 -15.91 -2.95
CA THR A 137 33.63 -15.48 -1.57
C THR A 137 34.56 -14.34 -1.14
N GLU A 138 35.71 -14.15 -1.81
CA GLU A 138 36.61 -13.03 -1.50
C GLU A 138 35.95 -11.67 -1.78
N LEU A 139 35.17 -11.58 -2.88
CA LEU A 139 34.36 -10.40 -3.21
C LEU A 139 33.21 -10.20 -2.23
N THR A 140 32.40 -11.24 -1.99
CA THR A 140 31.23 -11.11 -1.11
C THR A 140 31.63 -10.87 0.35
N ASP A 141 32.73 -11.43 0.83
CA ASP A 141 33.28 -11.16 2.16
C ASP A 141 33.78 -9.72 2.30
N MET A 142 34.37 -9.16 1.23
CA MET A 142 34.75 -7.74 1.19
C MET A 142 33.51 -6.85 1.33
N TYR A 143 32.43 -7.11 0.58
CA TYR A 143 31.19 -6.33 0.69
C TYR A 143 30.56 -6.46 2.09
N LYS A 144 30.50 -7.65 2.66
CA LYS A 144 30.02 -7.87 4.05
C LYS A 144 30.86 -7.07 5.06
N ASP A 145 32.19 -7.12 4.94
CA ASP A 145 33.06 -6.33 5.81
C ASP A 145 32.91 -4.83 5.58
N PHE A 146 32.72 -4.40 4.33
CA PHE A 146 32.50 -3.00 3.99
C PHE A 146 31.20 -2.47 4.62
N GLN A 147 30.14 -3.29 4.68
CA GLN A 147 28.83 -2.95 5.23
C GLN A 147 28.78 -3.05 6.77
N ASP A 148 29.75 -3.67 7.43
CA ASP A 148 29.74 -3.87 8.88
C ASP A 148 29.47 -2.56 9.64
N GLY A 149 28.43 -2.56 10.48
CA GLY A 149 27.95 -1.38 11.20
C GLY A 149 27.12 -0.39 10.39
N ARG A 150 26.72 -0.73 9.17
CA ARG A 150 25.77 0.00 8.35
C ARG A 150 24.43 -0.74 8.38
N GLU A 151 23.63 -0.45 9.36
CA GLU A 151 22.29 -1.04 9.39
C GLU A 151 21.43 -0.42 8.29
N TYR A 152 20.80 -1.25 7.47
CA TYR A 152 19.55 -0.89 6.80
C TYR A 152 18.56 -0.57 7.91
N THR A 153 18.32 0.70 8.15
CA THR A 153 17.29 1.09 9.10
C THR A 153 15.93 0.88 8.46
N ARG A 154 15.28 -0.21 8.81
CA ARG A 154 13.87 -0.46 8.57
C ARG A 154 12.97 0.42 9.45
N THR A 155 13.46 1.54 9.95
CA THR A 155 12.74 2.37 10.89
C THR A 155 11.85 3.36 10.16
N LEU A 156 10.64 3.53 10.65
CA LEU A 156 9.65 4.53 10.22
C LEU A 156 10.12 5.99 10.38
N SER A 157 11.33 6.24 10.80
CA SER A 157 11.87 7.56 11.14
C SER A 157 13.18 7.90 10.43
N ALA A 158 13.42 7.37 9.24
CA ALA A 158 14.64 7.74 8.53
C ALA A 158 14.49 9.18 8.01
N TRP A 159 15.42 10.02 8.42
CA TRP A 159 15.61 11.34 7.84
C TRP A 159 16.18 11.21 6.42
N PRO A 160 16.00 12.21 5.53
CA PRO A 160 16.52 12.13 4.15
C PRO A 160 17.96 11.66 4.06
N GLU A 161 18.83 12.14 4.94
CA GLU A 161 20.24 11.74 4.98
C GLU A 161 20.46 10.27 5.39
N GLN A 162 19.42 9.59 5.89
CA GLN A 162 19.47 8.17 6.21
C GLN A 162 18.83 7.31 5.13
N SER A 163 17.78 7.79 4.48
CA SER A 163 17.03 7.05 3.47
C SER A 163 17.76 6.95 2.13
N GLY A 164 18.55 7.96 1.78
CA GLY A 164 19.26 8.01 0.51
C GLY A 164 20.63 7.33 0.51
N ARG A 165 20.98 6.53 1.51
CA ARG A 165 22.31 5.93 1.64
C ARG A 165 22.60 4.88 0.57
N LEU A 166 23.64 5.15 -0.20
CA LEU A 166 24.20 4.30 -1.21
C LEU A 166 25.59 3.87 -0.78
N TYR A 167 25.96 2.60 -0.97
CA TYR A 167 27.10 2.00 -0.26
C TYR A 167 28.17 1.40 -1.17
N GLU A 168 28.19 1.68 -2.47
CA GLU A 168 29.19 1.09 -3.36
C GLU A 168 30.59 1.67 -3.09
N PRO A 169 31.61 0.84 -2.78
CA PRO A 169 32.99 1.30 -2.74
C PRO A 169 33.54 1.48 -4.16
N ASP A 170 34.36 2.52 -4.39
CA ASP A 170 34.97 2.71 -5.71
C ASP A 170 35.89 1.53 -6.07
N ILE A 171 35.64 0.93 -7.23
CA ILE A 171 36.42 -0.18 -7.79
C ILE A 171 37.91 0.16 -7.90
N ASN A 172 38.25 1.45 -8.02
CA ASN A 172 39.63 1.93 -8.06
C ASN A 172 40.31 2.04 -6.67
N ASN A 173 39.53 1.90 -5.59
CA ASN A 173 40.05 1.97 -4.25
C ASN A 173 40.66 0.63 -3.82
N GLN A 174 42.02 0.59 -3.86
CA GLN A 174 42.81 -0.61 -3.52
C GLN A 174 42.68 -1.03 -2.05
N THR A 175 42.03 -0.26 -1.19
CA THR A 175 41.75 -0.68 0.19
C THR A 175 40.68 -1.78 0.22
N TYR A 176 39.73 -1.72 -0.70
CA TYR A 176 38.64 -2.69 -0.85
C TYR A 176 38.91 -3.65 -2.01
N TYR A 177 39.14 -3.15 -3.22
CA TYR A 177 39.42 -3.94 -4.41
C TYR A 177 40.94 -4.08 -4.63
N THR A 178 41.58 -4.96 -3.87
CA THR A 178 42.99 -5.21 -4.07
C THR A 178 43.25 -5.87 -5.42
N GLN A 179 44.39 -5.58 -6.05
CA GLN A 179 44.73 -6.20 -7.35
C GLN A 179 44.70 -7.74 -7.26
N SER A 180 45.13 -8.32 -6.12
CA SER A 180 45.08 -9.77 -5.91
C SER A 180 43.69 -10.34 -5.93
N MET A 181 42.71 -9.62 -5.32
CA MET A 181 41.31 -10.00 -5.31
C MET A 181 40.73 -9.94 -6.73
N LEU A 182 41.00 -8.86 -7.47
CA LEU A 182 40.54 -8.70 -8.83
C LEU A 182 41.13 -9.76 -9.79
N ASP A 183 42.43 -10.09 -9.63
CA ASP A 183 43.06 -11.17 -10.37
C ASP A 183 42.47 -12.54 -9.99
N ASN A 184 42.16 -12.78 -8.72
CA ASN A 184 41.46 -13.98 -8.29
C ASN A 184 40.09 -14.08 -8.92
N ALA A 185 39.30 -13.00 -8.92
CA ALA A 185 37.95 -12.96 -9.49
C ALA A 185 37.99 -13.32 -11.00
N LYS A 186 38.89 -12.74 -11.78
CA LYS A 186 39.07 -13.08 -13.21
C LYS A 186 39.46 -14.53 -13.43
N ASN A 187 40.27 -15.13 -12.54
CA ASN A 187 40.64 -16.53 -12.65
C ASN A 187 39.54 -17.49 -12.17
N PHE A 188 38.61 -17.00 -11.36
CA PHE A 188 37.51 -17.80 -10.80
C PHE A 188 36.40 -18.06 -11.83
N SER A 189 35.96 -17.03 -12.53
CA SER A 189 34.94 -17.11 -13.57
C SER A 189 35.06 -15.96 -14.57
N ASP A 190 34.67 -16.19 -15.82
CA ASP A 190 34.50 -15.18 -16.86
C ASP A 190 33.10 -14.52 -16.85
N THR A 191 32.24 -14.92 -15.93
CA THR A 191 30.90 -14.38 -15.74
C THR A 191 30.83 -13.50 -14.47
N ALA A 192 30.31 -12.29 -14.62
CA ALA A 192 30.02 -11.36 -13.55
C ALA A 192 28.52 -11.07 -13.44
N VAL A 193 27.99 -11.09 -12.23
CA VAL A 193 26.63 -10.61 -11.90
C VAL A 193 26.79 -9.39 -11.01
N VAL A 194 26.24 -8.26 -11.41
CA VAL A 194 26.29 -7.00 -10.65
C VAL A 194 24.93 -6.69 -10.10
N VAL A 195 24.81 -6.46 -8.80
CA VAL A 195 23.54 -6.15 -8.15
C VAL A 195 23.51 -4.67 -7.77
N ILE A 196 22.55 -3.96 -8.32
CA ILE A 196 22.26 -2.56 -8.02
C ILE A 196 21.00 -2.49 -7.15
N GLY A 197 21.09 -1.82 -6.00
CA GLY A 197 19.98 -1.74 -5.05
C GLY A 197 19.58 -0.31 -4.68
N ARG A 198 18.26 -0.10 -4.54
CA ARG A 198 17.70 1.16 -3.99
C ARG A 198 16.60 0.82 -3.00
N LEU A 199 16.62 1.52 -1.85
CA LEU A 199 15.65 1.32 -0.79
C LEU A 199 14.97 2.63 -0.42
N ALA A 200 13.69 2.72 -0.66
CA ALA A 200 12.76 3.70 -0.12
C ALA A 200 11.66 2.98 0.69
N GLY A 201 10.68 3.72 1.21
CA GLY A 201 9.59 3.10 1.95
C GLY A 201 8.75 4.09 2.72
N GLU A 202 7.93 3.58 3.59
CA GLU A 202 7.08 4.39 4.46
C GLU A 202 7.92 5.38 5.28
N SER A 203 7.51 6.63 5.28
CA SER A 203 8.22 7.79 5.85
C SER A 203 9.56 8.13 5.17
N ASN A 204 9.84 7.59 3.99
CA ASN A 204 11.11 7.72 3.29
C ASN A 204 10.93 7.73 1.76
N ASP A 205 10.75 8.91 1.19
CA ASP A 205 10.82 9.07 -0.27
C ASP A 205 12.24 8.89 -0.79
N ALA A 206 12.36 8.49 -2.06
CA ALA A 206 13.60 8.62 -2.79
C ALA A 206 13.98 10.11 -2.91
N THR A 207 15.26 10.42 -2.79
CA THR A 207 15.75 11.79 -2.74
C THR A 207 16.27 12.28 -4.08
N LYS A 208 16.10 13.57 -4.36
CA LYS A 208 16.65 14.24 -5.56
C LYS A 208 18.14 14.60 -5.45
N GLN A 209 18.82 14.01 -4.49
CA GLN A 209 20.28 14.05 -4.31
C GLN A 209 20.77 12.73 -3.73
N GLN A 210 22.03 12.40 -3.92
CA GLN A 210 22.61 11.17 -3.38
C GLN A 210 23.24 11.40 -2.01
N TYR A 211 22.96 10.49 -1.09
CA TYR A 211 23.63 10.38 0.22
C TYR A 211 24.42 9.07 0.24
N LYS A 212 25.70 9.14 -0.02
CA LYS A 212 26.53 7.96 -0.22
C LYS A 212 27.64 7.82 0.81
N ARG A 213 28.07 6.58 1.05
CA ARG A 213 29.22 6.22 1.87
C ARG A 213 30.11 5.28 1.08
N THR A 214 31.19 5.79 0.58
CA THR A 214 32.16 5.05 -0.25
C THR A 214 33.33 4.48 0.55
N GLU A 215 33.38 4.77 1.87
CA GLU A 215 34.39 4.26 2.79
C GLU A 215 33.73 3.67 4.05
N LYS A 216 34.29 2.56 4.56
CA LYS A 216 33.81 1.90 5.79
C LYS A 216 33.92 2.86 6.98
N GLY A 217 32.77 3.13 7.62
CA GLY A 217 32.71 4.08 8.75
C GLY A 217 32.99 5.54 8.37
N GLY A 218 33.07 5.87 7.08
CA GLY A 218 33.23 7.23 6.57
C GLY A 218 32.01 8.11 6.80
N ASP A 219 32.18 9.41 6.62
CA ASP A 219 31.10 10.39 6.64
C ASP A 219 30.18 10.21 5.43
N ILE A 220 28.94 10.71 5.52
CA ILE A 220 28.01 10.77 4.39
C ILE A 220 28.54 11.82 3.40
N ILE A 221 28.68 11.42 2.14
CA ILE A 221 28.98 12.30 1.03
C ILE A 221 27.64 12.65 0.37
N VAL A 222 27.35 13.95 0.26
CA VAL A 222 26.17 14.45 -0.46
C VAL A 222 26.61 14.81 -1.87
N ASP A 223 25.92 14.23 -2.86
CA ASP A 223 26.06 14.58 -4.26
C ASP A 223 24.73 15.18 -4.73
N ASP A 224 24.71 16.49 -4.96
CA ASP A 224 23.54 17.26 -5.37
C ASP A 224 23.41 17.39 -6.90
N THR A 225 24.28 16.70 -7.63
CA THR A 225 24.24 16.64 -9.10
C THR A 225 23.50 15.44 -9.64
N ARG A 226 23.18 14.47 -8.78
CA ARG A 226 22.49 13.23 -9.13
C ARG A 226 21.39 12.91 -8.12
N THR A 227 20.32 12.31 -8.59
CA THR A 227 19.25 11.82 -7.73
C THR A 227 19.62 10.43 -7.16
N MET A 228 18.89 10.00 -6.11
CA MET A 228 19.04 8.65 -5.57
C MET A 228 18.75 7.57 -6.64
N LEU A 229 17.90 7.87 -7.61
CA LEU A 229 17.45 6.94 -8.63
C LEU A 229 18.40 6.84 -9.85
N GLU A 230 19.44 7.66 -9.92
CA GLU A 230 20.54 7.52 -10.84
C GLU A 230 21.62 6.58 -10.29
N LEU A 231 22.43 6.01 -11.17
CA LEU A 231 23.66 5.29 -10.76
C LEU A 231 24.63 6.25 -10.06
N THR A 232 25.31 5.77 -9.03
CA THR A 232 26.42 6.52 -8.44
C THR A 232 27.65 6.45 -9.35
N THR A 233 28.56 7.40 -9.22
CA THR A 233 29.85 7.35 -9.92
C THR A 233 30.63 6.04 -9.63
N GLU A 234 30.49 5.54 -8.40
CA GLU A 234 31.12 4.29 -7.96
C GLU A 234 30.51 3.07 -8.66
N GLU A 235 29.17 3.04 -8.81
CA GLU A 235 28.46 1.99 -9.57
C GLU A 235 28.78 2.05 -11.07
N GLU A 236 28.86 3.23 -11.67
CA GLU A 236 29.30 3.39 -13.06
C GLU A 236 30.76 2.91 -13.28
N ASN A 237 31.66 3.26 -12.38
CA ASN A 237 33.05 2.79 -12.40
C ASN A 237 33.11 1.27 -12.31
N LEU A 238 32.28 0.66 -11.46
CA LEU A 238 32.16 -0.79 -11.33
C LEU A 238 31.66 -1.43 -12.62
N LEU A 239 30.57 -0.91 -13.20
CA LEU A 239 30.00 -1.43 -14.46
C LEU A 239 31.02 -1.32 -15.62
N ASN A 240 31.72 -0.19 -15.75
CA ASN A 240 32.80 -0.04 -16.72
C ASN A 240 33.95 -1.06 -16.52
N TYR A 241 34.29 -1.32 -15.26
CA TYR A 241 35.32 -2.32 -14.96
C TYR A 241 34.87 -3.72 -15.34
N VAL A 242 33.65 -4.13 -14.95
CA VAL A 242 33.19 -5.50 -15.24
C VAL A 242 32.94 -5.69 -16.73
N GLY A 243 32.36 -4.74 -17.44
CA GLY A 243 32.18 -4.78 -18.89
C GLY A 243 33.49 -4.92 -19.66
N ALA A 244 34.57 -4.27 -19.20
CA ALA A 244 35.90 -4.37 -19.82
C ALA A 244 36.65 -5.67 -19.47
N ASN A 245 36.24 -6.43 -18.45
CA ASN A 245 37.07 -7.49 -17.89
C ASN A 245 36.45 -8.89 -17.84
N TYR A 246 35.14 -9.01 -18.10
CA TYR A 246 34.40 -10.27 -18.09
C TYR A 246 33.76 -10.52 -19.47
N ALA A 247 33.56 -11.78 -19.80
CA ALA A 247 32.99 -12.18 -21.10
C ALA A 247 31.45 -12.17 -21.07
N HIS A 248 30.86 -12.33 -19.89
CA HIS A 248 29.41 -12.32 -19.66
C HIS A 248 29.08 -11.47 -18.43
N VAL A 249 28.37 -10.39 -18.64
CA VAL A 249 27.97 -9.47 -17.56
C VAL A 249 26.46 -9.34 -17.50
N VAL A 250 25.89 -9.70 -16.35
CA VAL A 250 24.46 -9.59 -16.05
C VAL A 250 24.27 -8.58 -14.94
N VAL A 251 23.36 -7.63 -15.11
CA VAL A 251 22.97 -6.67 -14.08
C VAL A 251 21.61 -7.06 -13.52
N LEU A 252 21.51 -7.09 -12.20
CA LEU A 252 20.26 -7.30 -11.46
C LEU A 252 19.88 -6.01 -10.75
N ILE A 253 18.68 -5.50 -11.01
CA ILE A 253 18.11 -4.34 -10.37
C ILE A 253 17.19 -4.81 -9.23
N ASN A 254 17.59 -4.55 -7.98
CA ASN A 254 16.83 -4.86 -6.77
C ASN A 254 16.45 -3.54 -6.10
N SER A 255 15.39 -2.91 -6.60
CA SER A 255 15.00 -1.54 -6.27
C SER A 255 13.52 -1.44 -5.87
N THR A 256 13.23 -0.52 -4.95
CA THR A 256 11.86 -0.12 -4.57
C THR A 256 11.18 0.79 -5.60
N ASN A 257 11.96 1.41 -6.49
CA ASN A 257 11.50 2.43 -7.43
C ASN A 257 12.15 2.21 -8.81
N VAL A 258 11.59 2.77 -9.84
CA VAL A 258 12.23 2.88 -11.16
C VAL A 258 13.50 3.70 -11.05
N MET A 259 14.46 3.46 -11.94
CA MET A 259 15.78 4.09 -11.95
C MET A 259 16.15 4.55 -13.35
N GLU A 260 17.07 5.49 -13.46
CA GLU A 260 17.72 5.87 -14.70
C GLU A 260 18.86 4.89 -15.00
N LEU A 261 18.69 4.09 -16.04
CA LEU A 261 19.58 2.96 -16.38
C LEU A 261 20.26 3.10 -17.74
N GLY A 262 20.28 4.27 -18.36
CA GLY A 262 20.84 4.50 -19.70
C GLY A 262 22.28 4.02 -19.86
N GLN A 263 23.09 4.08 -18.79
CA GLN A 263 24.47 3.62 -18.77
C GLN A 263 24.58 2.09 -19.01
N ILE A 264 23.56 1.30 -18.68
CA ILE A 264 23.59 -0.16 -18.91
C ILE A 264 23.63 -0.49 -20.40
N GLU A 265 22.99 0.32 -21.22
CA GLU A 265 23.03 0.14 -22.69
C GLU A 265 24.33 0.65 -23.31
N THR A 266 24.88 1.75 -22.78
CA THR A 266 26.01 2.46 -23.39
C THR A 266 27.37 1.95 -22.92
N ILE A 267 27.46 1.32 -21.75
CA ILE A 267 28.71 0.72 -21.26
C ILE A 267 29.00 -0.58 -22.03
N PRO A 268 30.10 -0.65 -22.81
CA PRO A 268 30.40 -1.84 -23.59
C PRO A 268 30.66 -3.08 -22.71
N GLY A 269 30.09 -4.20 -23.09
CA GLY A 269 30.25 -5.49 -22.42
C GLY A 269 29.30 -5.71 -21.25
N ILE A 270 28.25 -4.87 -21.12
CA ILE A 270 27.08 -5.22 -20.31
C ILE A 270 26.12 -5.98 -21.23
N ASP A 271 25.92 -7.27 -20.97
CA ASP A 271 25.21 -8.16 -21.90
C ASP A 271 23.73 -8.27 -21.58
N ALA A 272 23.36 -8.33 -20.31
CA ALA A 272 21.97 -8.51 -19.92
C ALA A 272 21.61 -7.71 -18.67
N CYS A 273 20.33 -7.32 -18.57
CA CYS A 273 19.76 -6.66 -17.40
C CYS A 273 18.39 -7.25 -17.07
N LEU A 274 18.17 -7.51 -15.77
CA LEU A 274 16.90 -7.96 -15.20
C LEU A 274 16.46 -7.03 -14.07
N ILE A 275 15.19 -6.65 -14.09
CA ILE A 275 14.55 -5.99 -12.95
C ILE A 275 13.96 -7.10 -12.09
N ALA A 276 14.60 -7.39 -10.96
CA ALA A 276 14.19 -8.45 -10.04
C ALA A 276 13.21 -8.00 -8.97
N GLY A 277 12.96 -6.67 -8.86
CA GLY A 277 12.05 -6.14 -7.85
C GLY A 277 12.47 -6.46 -6.41
N LEU A 278 11.50 -6.71 -5.54
CA LEU A 278 11.68 -7.05 -4.12
C LEU A 278 11.06 -8.42 -3.85
N SER A 279 11.88 -9.39 -3.51
CA SER A 279 11.56 -10.82 -3.59
C SER A 279 10.79 -11.42 -2.39
N GLY A 280 10.36 -10.61 -1.41
CA GLY A 280 9.77 -11.16 -0.20
C GLY A 280 10.78 -11.87 0.69
N SER A 281 10.31 -12.87 1.44
CA SER A 281 11.17 -13.65 2.34
C SER A 281 11.88 -14.83 1.65
N GLU A 282 11.32 -15.38 0.59
CA GLU A 282 11.78 -16.61 -0.06
C GLU A 282 11.86 -16.52 -1.59
N GLY A 283 11.27 -15.51 -2.22
CA GLY A 283 11.17 -15.38 -3.68
C GLY A 283 12.53 -15.37 -4.38
N ALA A 284 13.59 -14.88 -3.72
CA ALA A 284 14.94 -14.90 -4.29
C ALA A 284 15.41 -16.30 -4.73
N THR A 285 14.76 -17.39 -4.30
CA THR A 285 15.01 -18.75 -4.79
C THR A 285 14.78 -18.87 -6.30
N ALA A 286 13.89 -18.07 -6.89
CA ALA A 286 13.60 -18.06 -8.31
C ALA A 286 14.68 -17.36 -9.15
N VAL A 287 15.46 -16.43 -8.59
CA VAL A 287 16.44 -15.66 -9.35
C VAL A 287 17.47 -16.54 -10.07
N PRO A 288 18.13 -17.53 -9.43
CA PRO A 288 19.00 -18.43 -10.16
C PRO A 288 18.26 -19.32 -11.18
N GLU A 289 16.99 -19.68 -10.92
CA GLU A 289 16.19 -20.45 -11.89
C GLU A 289 15.94 -19.66 -13.18
N VAL A 290 15.69 -18.35 -13.06
CA VAL A 290 15.59 -17.43 -14.21
C VAL A 290 16.94 -17.27 -14.87
N LEU A 291 18.03 -17.00 -14.13
CA LEU A 291 19.35 -16.78 -14.72
C LEU A 291 19.87 -17.98 -15.53
N TRP A 292 19.52 -19.22 -15.14
CA TRP A 292 19.92 -20.44 -15.86
C TRP A 292 18.83 -21.04 -16.74
N GLY A 293 17.67 -20.41 -16.83
CA GLY A 293 16.57 -20.75 -17.72
C GLY A 293 15.78 -22.00 -17.35
N ASP A 294 15.76 -22.37 -16.08
CA ASP A 294 14.79 -23.34 -15.55
C ASP A 294 13.39 -22.72 -15.45
N ARG A 295 13.34 -21.38 -15.33
CA ARG A 295 12.15 -20.56 -15.48
C ARG A 295 12.38 -19.50 -16.55
N GLU A 296 11.38 -19.26 -17.34
CA GLU A 296 11.38 -18.25 -18.38
C GLU A 296 10.87 -16.91 -17.81
N PRO A 297 11.58 -15.76 -17.99
CA PRO A 297 11.09 -14.47 -17.60
C PRO A 297 9.92 -14.04 -18.49
N SER A 298 8.78 -13.77 -17.88
CA SER A 298 7.57 -13.32 -18.58
C SER A 298 6.99 -12.04 -18.00
N GLY A 299 7.76 -11.37 -17.14
CA GLY A 299 7.41 -10.09 -16.54
C GLY A 299 7.39 -8.97 -17.59
N ARG A 300 6.55 -7.97 -17.32
CA ARG A 300 6.47 -6.72 -18.07
C ARG A 300 6.57 -5.56 -17.09
N THR A 301 7.18 -4.46 -17.54
CA THR A 301 7.24 -3.24 -16.71
C THR A 301 5.83 -2.79 -16.34
N ALA A 302 5.66 -2.39 -15.08
CA ALA A 302 4.43 -1.80 -14.57
C ALA A 302 4.50 -0.26 -14.53
N ASP A 303 5.64 0.28 -14.95
CA ASP A 303 5.94 1.72 -15.00
C ASP A 303 6.81 2.01 -16.22
N THR A 304 6.78 3.26 -16.67
CA THR A 304 7.70 3.77 -17.69
C THR A 304 9.07 4.05 -17.08
N TRP A 305 10.13 3.58 -17.72
CA TRP A 305 11.53 3.84 -17.34
C TRP A 305 12.13 4.84 -18.31
N ALA A 306 12.35 6.08 -17.86
CA ALA A 306 12.95 7.13 -18.68
C ALA A 306 14.47 7.20 -18.46
N TYR A 307 15.18 7.68 -19.48
CA TYR A 307 16.63 7.94 -19.35
C TYR A 307 16.94 9.10 -18.41
N ASP A 308 16.00 10.05 -18.27
CA ASP A 308 16.09 11.21 -17.41
C ASP A 308 14.71 11.46 -16.76
N LEU A 309 14.60 11.24 -15.47
CA LEU A 309 13.34 11.36 -14.72
C LEU A 309 12.85 12.82 -14.62
N THR A 310 13.67 13.82 -14.96
CA THR A 310 13.22 15.22 -15.06
C THR A 310 12.24 15.45 -16.20
N THR A 311 12.15 14.49 -17.14
CA THR A 311 11.16 14.50 -18.23
C THR A 311 9.75 14.10 -17.78
N ALA A 312 9.60 13.51 -16.60
CA ALA A 312 8.28 13.17 -16.04
C ALA A 312 7.50 14.44 -15.68
N ALA A 313 6.24 14.52 -16.09
CA ALA A 313 5.41 15.71 -15.85
C ALA A 313 5.18 15.98 -14.35
N SER A 314 5.26 14.96 -13.50
CA SER A 314 5.16 15.08 -12.05
C SER A 314 6.46 15.51 -11.35
N TYR A 315 7.61 15.49 -12.05
CA TYR A 315 8.93 15.66 -11.42
C TYR A 315 9.05 16.93 -10.56
N ALA A 316 8.63 18.09 -11.09
CA ALA A 316 8.75 19.35 -10.38
C ALA A 316 7.98 19.39 -9.05
N ASN A 317 6.86 18.69 -8.99
CA ASN A 317 5.92 18.62 -7.84
C ASN A 317 5.98 17.28 -7.10
N ALA A 318 7.11 16.59 -7.13
CA ALA A 318 7.28 15.28 -6.52
C ALA A 318 8.46 15.24 -5.54
N GLY A 319 8.42 14.28 -4.61
CA GLY A 319 9.42 14.13 -3.57
C GLY A 319 9.41 15.32 -2.58
N MET A 320 10.32 15.28 -1.62
CA MET A 320 10.40 16.31 -0.57
C MET A 320 10.68 17.72 -1.11
N GLU A 321 11.44 17.82 -2.18
CA GLU A 321 11.82 19.09 -2.82
C GLU A 321 10.71 19.68 -3.69
N GLY A 322 9.76 18.83 -4.14
CA GLY A 322 8.62 19.23 -4.98
C GLY A 322 7.44 19.83 -4.21
N VAL A 323 7.46 19.72 -2.89
CA VAL A 323 6.36 20.18 -2.04
C VAL A 323 6.52 21.63 -1.65
N GLY A 324 5.45 22.42 -1.83
CA GLY A 324 5.38 23.82 -1.42
C GLY A 324 5.00 23.99 0.04
N LYS A 325 5.25 25.17 0.60
CA LYS A 325 4.85 25.56 1.95
C LYS A 325 3.90 26.74 1.94
N TYR A 326 2.82 26.61 2.72
CA TYR A 326 1.94 27.76 2.92
C TYR A 326 2.58 28.78 3.86
N SER A 327 2.55 30.04 3.46
CA SER A 327 2.75 31.20 4.33
C SER A 327 1.40 31.75 4.77
N ALA A 328 1.41 32.59 5.79
CA ALA A 328 0.20 33.20 6.37
C ALA A 328 -0.82 32.19 6.91
N ALA A 329 -0.35 31.04 7.36
CA ALA A 329 -1.15 29.96 7.94
C ALA A 329 -1.28 30.09 9.49
N ASP A 330 -1.18 31.33 10.02
CA ASP A 330 -1.21 31.61 11.45
C ASP A 330 -2.50 31.09 12.09
N GLY A 331 -2.35 30.39 13.23
CA GLY A 331 -3.47 29.93 14.04
C GLY A 331 -4.09 28.60 13.61
N LEU A 332 -3.59 27.96 12.56
CA LEU A 332 -4.10 26.63 12.11
C LEU A 332 -3.68 25.50 13.03
N TYR A 333 -2.51 25.61 13.65
CA TYR A 333 -1.99 24.64 14.60
C TYR A 333 -1.59 25.33 15.90
N PRO A 334 -1.59 24.60 17.03
CA PRO A 334 -1.18 25.18 18.29
C PRO A 334 0.22 25.79 18.23
N ALA A 335 0.35 27.03 18.65
CA ALA A 335 1.63 27.76 18.67
C ALA A 335 2.62 27.22 19.71
N ASP A 336 2.19 26.33 20.60
CA ASP A 336 2.99 25.76 21.68
C ASP A 336 3.85 24.57 21.23
N GLY A 337 3.81 24.24 19.95
CA GLY A 337 4.62 23.13 19.42
C GLY A 337 4.15 21.75 19.91
N THR A 338 2.88 21.62 20.31
CA THR A 338 2.31 20.30 20.57
C THR A 338 2.42 19.45 19.30
N THR A 339 2.96 18.25 19.47
CA THR A 339 3.17 17.30 18.38
C THR A 339 1.86 16.94 17.73
N ASN A 340 1.81 16.90 16.41
CA ASN A 340 0.75 16.22 15.73
C ASN A 340 1.21 14.81 15.35
N GLY A 341 1.53 14.11 16.32
CA GLY A 341 1.52 12.70 16.32
C GLY A 341 2.57 11.92 15.65
N ASN A 342 3.20 12.29 14.64
CA ASN A 342 4.27 11.45 14.18
C ASN A 342 5.62 11.99 14.67
N LEU A 343 6.24 11.27 15.62
CA LEU A 343 7.69 11.29 15.82
C LEU A 343 8.27 12.64 16.30
N ASP A 344 7.72 13.20 17.35
CA ASP A 344 8.33 14.33 18.07
C ASP A 344 8.54 15.63 17.24
N THR A 345 7.90 15.76 16.08
CA THR A 345 7.99 16.98 15.30
C THR A 345 6.81 17.88 15.61
N PRO A 346 7.01 19.04 16.27
CA PRO A 346 5.92 19.96 16.52
C PRO A 346 5.44 20.52 15.18
N TYR A 347 4.14 20.39 14.88
CA TYR A 347 3.55 21.11 13.76
C TYR A 347 3.44 22.58 14.12
N THR A 348 4.19 23.37 13.40
CA THR A 348 3.98 24.82 13.33
C THR A 348 3.33 25.13 11.99
N TYR A 349 2.69 26.30 11.85
CA TYR A 349 2.18 26.74 10.55
C TYR A 349 3.26 26.89 9.47
N GLU A 350 4.55 26.92 9.84
CA GLU A 350 5.67 26.87 8.92
C GLU A 350 5.84 25.51 8.23
N GLN A 351 5.15 24.50 8.74
CA GLN A 351 5.22 23.10 8.26
C GLN A 351 3.97 22.70 7.46
N VAL A 352 2.99 23.58 7.30
CA VAL A 352 1.81 23.33 6.47
C VAL A 352 2.22 23.33 5.00
N SER A 353 2.05 22.18 4.37
CA SER A 353 2.56 21.93 3.01
C SER A 353 1.45 21.66 2.01
N TYR A 354 1.75 21.86 0.74
CA TYR A 354 0.86 21.53 -0.36
C TYR A 354 1.65 20.94 -1.53
N VAL A 355 0.93 20.19 -2.36
CA VAL A 355 1.42 19.67 -3.61
C VAL A 355 0.38 19.91 -4.71
N ASP A 356 0.84 20.35 -5.86
CA ASP A 356 0.00 20.55 -7.03
C ASP A 356 0.20 19.37 -7.98
N TYR A 357 -0.86 18.63 -8.28
CA TYR A 357 -0.84 17.58 -9.32
C TYR A 357 -1.08 18.28 -10.67
N ALA A 358 -0.11 19.14 -11.01
CA ALA A 358 -0.19 20.03 -12.17
C ALA A 358 -0.13 19.27 -13.50
N GLU A 359 0.35 18.03 -13.50
CA GLU A 359 0.38 17.13 -14.65
C GLU A 359 -1.01 16.66 -15.09
N GLY A 360 -2.03 16.80 -14.23
CA GLY A 360 -3.37 16.34 -14.56
C GLY A 360 -3.45 14.83 -14.78
N ILE A 361 -4.11 14.40 -15.84
CA ILE A 361 -4.24 12.99 -16.22
C ILE A 361 -2.95 12.39 -16.83
N TYR A 362 -1.94 13.24 -17.12
CA TYR A 362 -0.73 12.84 -17.83
C TYR A 362 0.32 12.28 -16.88
N VAL A 363 0.05 11.08 -16.34
CA VAL A 363 0.91 10.31 -15.44
C VAL A 363 1.51 9.13 -16.20
N GLY A 364 2.79 8.85 -16.00
CA GLY A 364 3.48 7.70 -16.58
C GLY A 364 3.42 7.67 -18.10
N TYR A 365 3.16 6.50 -18.69
CA TYR A 365 3.10 6.33 -20.14
C TYR A 365 2.06 7.25 -20.81
N LYS A 366 0.95 7.60 -20.14
CA LYS A 366 -0.03 8.53 -20.70
C LYS A 366 0.58 9.88 -21.05
N TRP A 367 1.57 10.31 -20.25
CA TRP A 367 2.37 11.50 -20.56
C TRP A 367 3.31 11.26 -21.73
N TYR A 368 4.16 10.24 -21.64
CA TYR A 368 5.23 10.04 -22.62
C TYR A 368 4.69 9.77 -24.02
N GLU A 369 3.68 8.90 -24.15
CA GLU A 369 3.01 8.58 -25.41
C GLU A 369 2.23 9.76 -25.99
N THR A 370 1.55 10.55 -25.14
CA THR A 370 0.79 11.69 -25.62
C THR A 370 1.71 12.81 -26.07
N ALA A 371 2.80 13.03 -25.35
CA ALA A 371 3.83 14.01 -25.73
C ALA A 371 4.50 13.63 -27.07
N ASP A 372 4.76 12.33 -27.30
CA ASP A 372 5.25 11.85 -28.58
C ASP A 372 4.26 12.07 -29.72
N ALA A 373 3.01 11.68 -29.51
CA ALA A 373 1.93 11.87 -30.50
C ALA A 373 1.72 13.33 -30.89
N GLU A 374 1.97 14.28 -29.98
CA GLU A 374 1.91 15.74 -30.22
C GLU A 374 3.25 16.31 -30.72
N GLY A 375 4.27 15.49 -30.95
CA GLY A 375 5.59 15.90 -31.46
C GLY A 375 6.43 16.66 -30.43
N TYR A 376 6.13 16.56 -29.16
CA TYR A 376 6.86 17.23 -28.09
C TYR A 376 8.33 16.78 -28.02
N TRP A 377 8.59 15.52 -28.29
CA TRP A 377 9.92 14.91 -28.29
C TRP A 377 10.68 15.02 -29.62
N GLU A 378 10.09 15.55 -30.71
CA GLU A 378 10.74 15.56 -32.05
C GLU A 378 12.15 16.18 -32.08
N ALA A 379 12.44 17.11 -31.16
CA ALA A 379 13.73 17.80 -31.07
C ALA A 379 14.76 17.06 -30.20
N GLU A 380 14.33 16.06 -29.44
CA GLU A 380 15.22 15.31 -28.55
C GLU A 380 16.12 14.37 -29.36
N SER A 381 17.40 14.36 -29.00
CA SER A 381 18.41 13.50 -29.65
C SER A 381 19.62 13.35 -28.73
N ASN A 382 19.99 12.12 -28.45
CA ASN A 382 21.14 11.79 -27.62
C ASN A 382 21.77 10.46 -28.10
N GLU A 383 22.62 9.87 -27.30
CA GLU A 383 23.31 8.61 -27.63
C GLU A 383 22.38 7.39 -27.68
N HIS A 384 21.17 7.50 -27.12
CA HIS A 384 20.17 6.42 -27.09
C HIS A 384 19.27 6.44 -28.33
N GLY A 385 18.99 7.63 -28.91
CA GLY A 385 18.11 7.72 -30.06
C GLY A 385 17.69 9.13 -30.43
N THR A 386 16.53 9.23 -31.06
CA THR A 386 15.88 10.48 -31.45
C THR A 386 14.39 10.41 -31.16
N GLY A 387 13.79 11.52 -30.79
CA GLY A 387 12.35 11.55 -30.46
C GLY A 387 12.08 10.79 -29.16
N TYR A 388 11.07 9.95 -29.20
CA TYR A 388 10.69 9.07 -28.07
C TYR A 388 11.84 8.20 -27.57
N ASP A 389 12.60 7.56 -28.49
CA ASP A 389 13.75 6.70 -28.19
C ASP A 389 14.90 7.43 -27.47
N ALA A 390 14.92 8.76 -27.51
CA ALA A 390 15.88 9.55 -26.74
C ALA A 390 15.42 9.83 -25.29
N VAL A 391 14.17 9.57 -24.97
CA VAL A 391 13.53 9.93 -23.68
C VAL A 391 13.17 8.71 -22.85
N VAL A 392 12.55 7.70 -23.47
CA VAL A 392 12.06 6.50 -22.78
C VAL A 392 12.99 5.34 -23.08
N GLN A 393 13.51 4.71 -22.04
CA GLN A 393 14.36 3.53 -22.12
C GLN A 393 13.52 2.25 -22.24
N TYR A 394 12.58 2.06 -21.33
CA TYR A 394 11.67 0.91 -21.35
C TYR A 394 10.22 1.43 -21.18
N PRO A 395 9.39 1.27 -22.21
CA PRO A 395 7.99 1.65 -22.13
C PRO A 395 7.23 0.89 -21.02
N PHE A 396 6.09 1.41 -20.61
CA PHE A 396 5.12 0.65 -19.81
C PHE A 396 4.67 -0.61 -20.56
N GLY A 397 4.67 -1.75 -19.87
CA GLY A 397 4.31 -3.04 -20.48
C GLY A 397 5.44 -3.75 -21.24
N TYR A 398 6.65 -3.19 -21.27
CA TYR A 398 7.82 -3.75 -21.94
C TYR A 398 8.42 -4.94 -21.19
N GLY A 399 8.96 -5.91 -21.94
CA GLY A 399 9.76 -7.00 -21.40
C GLY A 399 10.11 -8.03 -22.46
N LEU A 400 11.31 -8.61 -22.34
CA LEU A 400 11.83 -9.64 -23.21
C LEU A 400 11.56 -11.04 -22.65
N SER A 401 11.75 -12.05 -23.50
CA SER A 401 11.59 -13.47 -23.17
C SER A 401 12.78 -14.28 -23.69
N TYR A 402 13.02 -15.48 -23.13
CA TYR A 402 13.97 -16.45 -23.65
C TYR A 402 13.42 -17.26 -24.84
N THR A 403 12.13 -17.08 -25.15
CA THR A 403 11.46 -17.66 -26.30
C THR A 403 10.91 -16.55 -27.20
N SER A 404 10.20 -16.90 -28.25
CA SER A 404 9.55 -15.95 -29.15
C SER A 404 8.10 -16.34 -29.39
N PHE A 405 7.28 -15.34 -29.58
CA PHE A 405 5.85 -15.50 -29.83
C PHE A 405 5.48 -14.82 -31.15
N ASP A 406 4.49 -15.38 -31.82
CA ASP A 406 3.84 -14.81 -32.99
C ASP A 406 2.39 -14.56 -32.64
N TRP A 407 1.93 -13.34 -32.89
CA TRP A 407 0.56 -12.95 -32.61
C TRP A 407 -0.26 -12.87 -33.88
N LYS A 408 -1.49 -13.26 -33.79
CA LYS A 408 -2.45 -13.14 -34.87
C LYS A 408 -3.81 -12.73 -34.34
N VAL A 409 -4.30 -11.59 -34.79
CA VAL A 409 -5.66 -11.17 -34.51
C VAL A 409 -6.64 -12.08 -35.24
N THR A 410 -7.39 -12.87 -34.51
CA THR A 410 -8.33 -13.88 -35.01
C THR A 410 -9.76 -13.37 -35.12
N ASP A 411 -10.12 -12.40 -34.26
CA ASP A 411 -11.40 -11.71 -34.30
C ASP A 411 -11.19 -10.21 -34.05
N ALA A 412 -11.51 -9.44 -35.09
CA ALA A 412 -11.58 -7.98 -35.09
C ALA A 412 -12.94 -7.51 -35.65
N ALA A 413 -14.01 -8.24 -35.35
CA ALA A 413 -15.35 -7.95 -35.88
C ALA A 413 -15.86 -6.54 -35.51
N ALA A 414 -15.28 -5.94 -34.47
CA ALA A 414 -15.55 -4.56 -34.10
C ALA A 414 -15.03 -3.53 -35.12
N ASN A 415 -14.07 -3.89 -35.98
CA ASN A 415 -13.49 -2.95 -36.95
C ASN A 415 -14.54 -2.44 -37.94
N GLY A 416 -14.69 -1.12 -38.06
CA GLY A 416 -15.70 -0.44 -38.85
C GLY A 416 -17.10 -0.44 -38.22
N SER A 417 -17.27 -0.94 -36.99
CA SER A 417 -18.55 -0.92 -36.30
C SER A 417 -18.82 0.42 -35.60
N ALA A 418 -20.09 0.67 -35.29
CA ALA A 418 -20.50 1.78 -34.44
C ALA A 418 -20.48 1.34 -32.97
N LEU A 419 -19.90 2.15 -32.11
CA LEU A 419 -19.96 1.99 -30.65
C LEU A 419 -21.40 2.27 -30.16
N THR A 420 -21.80 1.57 -29.11
CA THR A 420 -23.06 1.78 -28.41
C THR A 420 -22.79 2.01 -26.93
N LYS A 421 -23.62 2.82 -26.29
CA LYS A 421 -23.46 3.26 -24.89
C LYS A 421 -23.13 2.11 -23.92
N ASP A 422 -23.86 1.00 -24.02
CA ASP A 422 -23.74 -0.15 -23.11
C ASP A 422 -23.05 -1.34 -23.82
N GLY A 423 -22.21 -1.06 -24.83
CA GLY A 423 -21.53 -2.07 -25.63
C GLY A 423 -20.13 -2.39 -25.11
N ASN A 424 -19.55 -3.39 -25.76
CA ASN A 424 -18.16 -3.76 -25.55
C ASN A 424 -17.42 -3.81 -26.89
N VAL A 425 -16.12 -3.48 -26.85
CA VAL A 425 -15.19 -3.80 -27.94
C VAL A 425 -14.42 -5.03 -27.54
N THR A 426 -14.56 -6.10 -28.35
CA THR A 426 -13.88 -7.38 -28.07
C THR A 426 -12.94 -7.70 -29.21
N VAL A 427 -11.71 -8.05 -28.89
CA VAL A 427 -10.64 -8.45 -29.79
C VAL A 427 -10.10 -9.80 -29.33
N LYS A 428 -9.85 -10.72 -30.28
CA LYS A 428 -9.22 -12.00 -29.98
C LYS A 428 -7.88 -12.12 -30.68
N VAL A 429 -6.90 -12.59 -29.95
CA VAL A 429 -5.55 -12.77 -30.44
C VAL A 429 -5.07 -14.19 -30.17
N ALA A 430 -4.68 -14.91 -31.22
CA ALA A 430 -4.00 -16.18 -31.07
C ALA A 430 -2.50 -15.92 -30.87
N VAL A 431 -1.97 -16.32 -29.76
CA VAL A 431 -0.54 -16.26 -29.42
C VAL A 431 0.06 -17.63 -29.62
N THR A 432 1.11 -17.72 -30.45
CA THR A 432 1.83 -18.98 -30.75
C THR A 432 3.27 -18.87 -30.30
N ASN A 433 3.70 -19.79 -29.45
CA ASN A 433 5.13 -19.89 -29.10
C ASN A 433 5.91 -20.43 -30.33
N THR A 434 6.72 -19.58 -30.93
CA THR A 434 7.56 -19.92 -32.13
C THR A 434 9.01 -20.24 -31.80
N GLY A 435 9.40 -20.08 -30.51
CA GLY A 435 10.74 -20.39 -30.04
C GLY A 435 10.93 -21.86 -29.67
N ASP A 436 12.00 -22.13 -28.95
CA ASP A 436 12.43 -23.49 -28.56
C ASP A 436 12.26 -23.82 -27.09
N ARG A 437 11.72 -22.88 -26.29
CA ARG A 437 11.43 -23.02 -24.86
C ARG A 437 9.96 -22.78 -24.59
N ALA A 438 9.44 -23.38 -23.52
CA ALA A 438 8.12 -23.02 -23.01
C ALA A 438 8.16 -21.62 -22.37
N GLY A 439 7.07 -20.86 -22.50
CA GLY A 439 6.97 -19.51 -21.93
C GLY A 439 5.54 -18.97 -21.96
N LYS A 440 5.37 -17.81 -21.33
CA LYS A 440 4.12 -17.06 -21.27
C LYS A 440 4.30 -15.69 -21.94
N ASP A 441 3.22 -15.14 -22.47
CA ASP A 441 3.23 -13.80 -23.05
C ASP A 441 2.02 -12.96 -22.58
N VAL A 442 2.15 -11.63 -22.70
CA VAL A 442 1.12 -10.66 -22.30
C VAL A 442 0.65 -9.87 -23.50
N VAL A 443 -0.59 -10.07 -23.88
CA VAL A 443 -1.24 -9.30 -24.96
C VAL A 443 -1.93 -8.08 -24.34
N GLN A 444 -1.64 -6.90 -24.89
CA GLN A 444 -2.14 -5.62 -24.39
C GLN A 444 -3.01 -4.96 -25.47
N LEU A 445 -4.17 -4.45 -25.08
CA LEU A 445 -5.08 -3.70 -25.95
C LEU A 445 -5.21 -2.27 -25.45
N TYR A 446 -4.73 -1.34 -26.24
CA TYR A 446 -4.83 0.09 -25.94
C TYR A 446 -5.88 0.75 -26.82
N TYR A 447 -6.39 1.90 -26.36
CA TYR A 447 -7.30 2.72 -27.17
C TYR A 447 -6.84 4.18 -27.21
N THR A 448 -7.26 4.85 -28.29
CA THR A 448 -7.16 6.29 -28.50
C THR A 448 -8.56 6.84 -28.69
N ALA A 449 -9.01 7.73 -27.81
CA ALA A 449 -10.26 8.46 -27.92
C ALA A 449 -10.11 9.72 -28.81
N PRO A 450 -11.18 10.19 -29.47
CA PRO A 450 -11.14 11.46 -30.19
C PRO A 450 -10.84 12.61 -29.23
N TYR A 451 -9.93 13.48 -29.61
CA TYR A 451 -9.52 14.66 -28.84
C TYR A 451 -9.70 15.95 -29.62
N THR A 452 -10.20 16.98 -28.97
CA THR A 452 -10.30 18.34 -29.50
C THR A 452 -9.51 19.27 -28.59
N ALA A 453 -8.54 19.99 -29.16
CA ALA A 453 -7.68 20.89 -28.40
C ALA A 453 -8.47 21.98 -27.65
N GLY A 454 -8.26 22.06 -26.34
CA GLY A 454 -8.92 23.01 -25.43
C GLY A 454 -10.29 22.57 -24.93
N GLU A 455 -10.72 21.36 -25.26
CA GLU A 455 -11.88 20.68 -24.66
C GLU A 455 -11.41 19.70 -23.55
N ILE A 456 -12.12 18.60 -23.33
CA ILE A 456 -11.79 17.61 -22.29
C ILE A 456 -10.41 17.01 -22.55
N GLU A 457 -9.52 17.02 -21.54
CA GLU A 457 -8.20 16.43 -21.66
C GLU A 457 -8.26 14.91 -21.84
N LYS A 458 -7.47 14.37 -22.77
CA LYS A 458 -7.40 12.94 -23.07
C LYS A 458 -5.99 12.54 -23.48
N SER A 459 -5.54 11.40 -22.99
CA SER A 459 -4.29 10.81 -23.47
C SER A 459 -4.43 10.28 -24.91
N SER A 460 -3.30 10.15 -25.60
CA SER A 460 -3.28 9.55 -26.94
C SER A 460 -3.34 8.03 -26.89
N VAL A 461 -2.93 7.44 -25.76
CA VAL A 461 -2.86 5.99 -25.56
C VAL A 461 -3.32 5.67 -24.16
N GLU A 462 -4.25 4.74 -24.02
CA GLU A 462 -4.75 4.24 -22.74
C GLU A 462 -4.93 2.73 -22.78
N LEU A 463 -4.46 2.03 -21.73
CA LEU A 463 -4.67 0.60 -21.59
C LEU A 463 -6.16 0.31 -21.36
N GLY A 464 -6.77 -0.45 -22.28
CA GLY A 464 -8.18 -0.83 -22.17
C GLY A 464 -8.40 -2.25 -21.67
N ALA A 465 -7.48 -3.16 -22.00
CA ALA A 465 -7.52 -4.55 -21.53
C ALA A 465 -6.16 -5.22 -21.72
N PHE A 466 -5.91 -6.26 -20.93
CA PHE A 466 -4.75 -7.13 -21.12
C PHE A 466 -5.10 -8.59 -20.79
N ALA A 467 -4.31 -9.52 -21.30
CA ALA A 467 -4.43 -10.93 -20.97
C ALA A 467 -3.06 -11.61 -21.03
N LYS A 468 -2.74 -12.42 -20.05
CA LYS A 468 -1.55 -13.26 -20.02
C LYS A 468 -1.91 -14.67 -20.46
N THR A 469 -1.07 -15.29 -21.32
CA THR A 469 -1.27 -16.68 -21.74
C THR A 469 -0.93 -17.64 -20.60
N LYS A 470 -1.46 -18.85 -20.66
CA LYS A 470 -0.85 -19.97 -19.93
C LYS A 470 0.58 -20.21 -20.45
N GLU A 471 1.33 -21.07 -19.78
CA GLU A 471 2.62 -21.51 -20.29
C GLU A 471 2.43 -22.31 -21.61
N LEU A 472 3.00 -21.81 -22.70
CA LEU A 472 2.91 -22.41 -24.03
C LEU A 472 4.19 -23.17 -24.36
N ALA A 473 4.06 -24.46 -24.64
CA ALA A 473 5.17 -25.25 -25.15
C ALA A 473 5.56 -24.78 -26.57
N PRO A 474 6.79 -25.06 -27.07
CA PRO A 474 7.19 -24.77 -28.45
C PRO A 474 6.17 -25.26 -29.47
N GLY A 475 5.65 -24.36 -30.30
CA GLY A 475 4.62 -24.61 -31.31
C GLY A 475 3.19 -24.68 -30.76
N GLU A 476 2.96 -24.52 -29.45
CA GLU A 476 1.63 -24.44 -28.87
C GLU A 476 1.05 -23.03 -29.07
N SER A 477 -0.27 -22.96 -29.21
CA SER A 477 -1.01 -21.70 -29.33
C SER A 477 -2.16 -21.60 -28.33
N GLU A 478 -2.46 -20.38 -27.93
CA GLU A 478 -3.66 -20.02 -27.14
C GLU A 478 -4.34 -18.83 -27.77
N GLU A 479 -5.69 -18.80 -27.76
CA GLU A 479 -6.46 -17.63 -28.14
C GLU A 479 -6.87 -16.89 -26.86
N VAL A 480 -6.39 -15.67 -26.68
CA VAL A 480 -6.81 -14.78 -25.60
C VAL A 480 -7.90 -13.83 -26.06
N THR A 481 -8.76 -13.40 -25.16
CA THR A 481 -9.86 -12.47 -25.45
C THR A 481 -9.69 -11.21 -24.64
N LEU A 482 -9.64 -10.08 -25.30
CA LEU A 482 -9.53 -8.74 -24.73
C LEU A 482 -10.86 -8.02 -24.90
N THR A 483 -11.41 -7.47 -23.84
CA THR A 483 -12.72 -6.80 -23.86
C THR A 483 -12.66 -5.46 -23.16
N VAL A 484 -13.06 -4.40 -23.85
CA VAL A 484 -13.12 -3.04 -23.32
C VAL A 484 -14.58 -2.60 -23.28
N PRO A 485 -15.18 -2.40 -22.12
CA PRO A 485 -16.50 -1.78 -22.02
C PRO A 485 -16.46 -0.35 -22.57
N VAL A 486 -17.46 0.02 -23.35
CA VAL A 486 -17.51 1.36 -23.97
C VAL A 486 -17.60 2.46 -22.91
N SER A 487 -18.27 2.19 -21.79
CA SER A 487 -18.37 3.11 -20.64
C SER A 487 -17.02 3.45 -20.03
N ASP A 488 -16.08 2.51 -20.04
CA ASP A 488 -14.77 2.66 -19.39
C ASP A 488 -13.83 3.62 -20.14
N MET A 489 -14.17 3.95 -21.38
CA MET A 489 -13.47 4.93 -22.19
C MET A 489 -13.98 6.37 -21.98
N ALA A 490 -14.99 6.57 -21.14
CA ALA A 490 -15.57 7.89 -20.89
C ALA A 490 -14.62 8.77 -20.08
N SER A 491 -14.44 10.00 -20.54
CA SER A 491 -13.68 11.03 -19.83
C SER A 491 -14.62 11.87 -18.95
N TYR A 492 -14.12 12.35 -17.82
CA TYR A 492 -14.91 13.15 -16.89
C TYR A 492 -14.78 14.64 -17.17
N ASP A 493 -15.85 15.24 -17.70
CA ASP A 493 -15.91 16.69 -17.88
C ASP A 493 -16.43 17.38 -16.61
N ALA A 494 -15.51 17.98 -15.83
CA ALA A 494 -15.88 18.73 -14.65
C ALA A 494 -16.37 20.16 -14.94
N TYR A 495 -16.09 20.69 -16.16
CA TYR A 495 -16.21 22.12 -16.45
C TYR A 495 -17.12 22.45 -17.64
N ASP A 496 -17.79 21.47 -18.24
CA ASP A 496 -18.49 21.63 -19.53
C ASP A 496 -17.53 22.19 -20.61
N ALA A 497 -16.33 21.57 -20.70
CA ALA A 497 -15.24 22.07 -21.52
C ALA A 497 -15.58 22.01 -23.03
N ASN A 498 -16.35 21.05 -23.46
CA ASN A 498 -16.86 20.94 -24.83
C ASN A 498 -18.18 21.73 -25.07
N HIS A 499 -18.68 22.48 -24.06
CA HIS A 499 -19.83 23.37 -24.13
C HIS A 499 -21.15 22.69 -24.59
N ASN A 500 -21.36 21.45 -24.24
CA ASN A 500 -22.59 20.70 -24.55
C ASN A 500 -23.68 20.84 -23.46
N GLY A 501 -23.37 21.51 -22.35
CA GLY A 501 -24.28 21.75 -21.22
C GLY A 501 -24.36 20.58 -20.24
N PHE A 502 -23.36 19.68 -20.25
CA PHE A 502 -23.27 18.54 -19.35
C PHE A 502 -21.93 18.57 -18.59
N THR A 503 -21.96 18.13 -17.37
CA THR A 503 -20.77 17.81 -16.56
C THR A 503 -20.91 16.39 -16.03
N GLY A 504 -19.86 15.58 -16.14
CA GLY A 504 -19.86 14.17 -15.78
C GLY A 504 -19.06 13.32 -16.78
N TYR A 505 -19.25 12.01 -16.73
CA TYR A 505 -18.59 11.12 -17.68
C TYR A 505 -19.24 11.16 -19.06
N GLU A 506 -18.42 11.35 -20.09
CA GLU A 506 -18.92 11.36 -21.46
C GLU A 506 -17.92 10.86 -22.50
N LEU A 507 -18.44 10.41 -23.61
CA LEU A 507 -17.70 10.02 -24.80
C LEU A 507 -17.99 11.03 -25.91
N ASP A 508 -16.95 11.59 -26.52
CA ASP A 508 -17.10 12.45 -27.67
C ASP A 508 -17.41 11.66 -28.95
N ALA A 509 -18.14 12.30 -29.85
CA ALA A 509 -18.37 11.74 -31.20
C ALA A 509 -17.07 11.69 -31.97
N GLY A 510 -16.79 10.60 -32.68
CA GLY A 510 -15.58 10.43 -33.46
C GLY A 510 -15.15 8.98 -33.61
N ASP A 511 -13.94 8.80 -34.08
CA ASP A 511 -13.33 7.49 -34.25
C ASP A 511 -12.52 7.13 -33.00
N TYR A 512 -12.78 5.96 -32.42
CA TYR A 512 -12.03 5.33 -31.37
C TYR A 512 -11.13 4.26 -31.98
N ILE A 513 -9.83 4.38 -31.76
CA ILE A 513 -8.82 3.50 -32.37
C ILE A 513 -8.30 2.56 -31.29
N PHE A 514 -8.45 1.26 -31.49
CA PHE A 514 -7.89 0.24 -30.62
C PHE A 514 -6.68 -0.39 -31.30
N THR A 515 -5.62 -0.60 -30.54
CA THR A 515 -4.37 -1.19 -31.00
C THR A 515 -3.93 -2.34 -30.11
N VAL A 516 -3.64 -3.49 -30.71
CA VAL A 516 -2.99 -4.61 -30.04
C VAL A 516 -1.49 -4.28 -30.01
N ARG A 517 -0.88 -4.31 -28.83
CA ARG A 517 0.48 -3.84 -28.64
C ARG A 517 1.29 -4.78 -27.76
N HIS A 518 2.61 -4.77 -27.95
CA HIS A 518 3.59 -5.47 -27.11
C HIS A 518 3.90 -4.70 -25.80
N ASP A 519 3.84 -3.38 -25.87
CA ASP A 519 3.95 -2.43 -24.76
C ASP A 519 3.21 -1.14 -25.14
N ALA A 520 3.25 -0.09 -24.33
CA ALA A 520 2.52 1.15 -24.59
C ALA A 520 2.92 1.84 -25.90
N HIS A 521 4.11 1.57 -26.43
CA HIS A 521 4.66 2.19 -27.63
C HIS A 521 4.60 1.28 -28.86
N ASP A 522 4.94 -0.01 -28.74
CA ASP A 522 5.14 -0.94 -29.84
C ASP A 522 3.83 -1.64 -30.26
N VAL A 523 3.31 -1.25 -31.44
CA VAL A 523 2.11 -1.85 -32.04
C VAL A 523 2.46 -3.10 -32.79
N ASP A 524 1.73 -4.21 -32.54
CA ASP A 524 1.91 -5.48 -33.27
C ASP A 524 1.77 -5.31 -34.79
N ASP A 525 2.56 -6.04 -35.54
CA ASP A 525 2.64 -5.93 -37.01
C ASP A 525 1.55 -6.70 -37.77
N ASP A 526 0.62 -7.42 -37.09
CA ASP A 526 -0.54 -8.03 -37.73
C ASP A 526 -1.40 -6.96 -38.41
N ALA A 527 -1.80 -7.22 -39.62
CA ALA A 527 -2.58 -6.29 -40.42
C ALA A 527 -3.94 -5.89 -39.81
N ASN A 528 -4.40 -6.64 -38.81
CA ASN A 528 -5.65 -6.37 -38.05
C ASN A 528 -5.38 -5.90 -36.61
N ALA A 529 -4.12 -5.60 -36.27
CA ALA A 529 -3.78 -5.11 -34.91
C ALA A 529 -4.38 -3.72 -34.61
N THR A 530 -4.75 -2.96 -35.65
CA THR A 530 -5.44 -1.68 -35.53
C THR A 530 -6.92 -1.82 -35.90
N ILE A 531 -7.79 -1.46 -34.96
CA ILE A 531 -9.25 -1.58 -35.08
C ILE A 531 -9.85 -0.20 -34.87
N THR A 532 -10.65 0.28 -35.82
CA THR A 532 -11.33 1.57 -35.71
C THR A 532 -12.81 1.36 -35.51
N CYS A 533 -13.37 1.92 -34.47
CA CYS A 533 -14.80 1.98 -34.18
C CYS A 533 -15.26 3.43 -34.22
N SER A 534 -16.48 3.69 -34.67
CA SER A 534 -17.01 5.06 -34.74
C SER A 534 -18.12 5.28 -33.72
N LEU A 535 -18.12 6.43 -33.06
CA LEU A 535 -19.23 6.91 -32.24
C LEU A 535 -19.91 8.07 -32.97
N PRO A 536 -21.11 7.84 -33.60
CA PRO A 536 -21.73 8.84 -34.47
C PRO A 536 -22.22 10.09 -33.75
N ALA A 537 -22.44 10.02 -32.44
CA ALA A 537 -22.86 11.12 -31.57
C ALA A 537 -22.29 10.90 -30.15
N GLY A 538 -21.95 11.99 -29.46
CA GLY A 538 -21.48 11.90 -28.09
C GLY A 538 -22.48 11.20 -27.16
N VAL A 539 -21.96 10.54 -26.13
CA VAL A 539 -22.74 9.78 -25.14
C VAL A 539 -22.44 10.32 -23.75
N GLN A 540 -23.44 10.56 -22.95
CA GLN A 540 -23.36 11.05 -21.58
C GLN A 540 -23.80 9.97 -20.60
N TYR A 541 -23.07 9.83 -19.49
CA TYR A 541 -23.37 8.95 -18.38
C TYR A 541 -23.72 9.79 -17.16
N ALA A 542 -25.00 10.10 -17.00
CA ALA A 542 -25.52 10.83 -15.82
C ALA A 542 -25.68 9.93 -14.59
N GLU A 543 -25.55 8.64 -14.78
CA GLU A 543 -25.64 7.61 -13.75
C GLU A 543 -24.45 6.68 -13.89
N ASP A 544 -23.95 6.20 -12.77
CA ASP A 544 -22.94 5.16 -12.71
C ASP A 544 -23.45 3.87 -13.37
N THR A 545 -22.63 3.21 -14.14
CA THR A 545 -23.06 2.06 -14.96
C THR A 545 -23.25 0.77 -14.17
N ALA A 546 -22.56 0.62 -13.05
CA ALA A 546 -22.69 -0.55 -12.18
C ALA A 546 -23.86 -0.42 -11.20
N THR A 547 -24.04 0.76 -10.64
CA THR A 547 -25.02 0.99 -9.56
C THR A 547 -26.33 1.63 -10.02
N GLY A 548 -26.31 2.39 -11.11
CA GLY A 548 -27.42 3.25 -11.56
C GLY A 548 -27.62 4.50 -10.70
N ASN A 549 -26.71 4.82 -9.82
CA ASN A 549 -26.76 6.03 -8.99
C ASN A 549 -26.32 7.25 -9.80
N ALA A 550 -26.88 8.42 -9.45
CA ALA A 550 -26.56 9.67 -10.14
C ALA A 550 -25.11 10.09 -9.91
N VAL A 551 -24.41 10.40 -11.01
CA VAL A 551 -23.05 10.97 -11.01
C VAL A 551 -23.13 12.48 -11.16
N SER A 552 -22.36 13.21 -10.38
CA SER A 552 -22.28 14.67 -10.47
C SER A 552 -20.97 15.19 -9.87
N ASN A 553 -20.55 16.41 -10.26
CA ASN A 553 -19.44 17.08 -9.61
C ASN A 553 -19.65 17.18 -8.09
N LYS A 554 -18.71 16.67 -7.33
CA LYS A 554 -18.73 16.71 -5.86
C LYS A 554 -17.82 17.80 -5.29
N PHE A 555 -16.80 18.20 -6.03
CA PHE A 555 -15.79 19.13 -5.59
C PHE A 555 -16.01 20.54 -6.17
N THR A 556 -17.06 21.18 -5.69
CA THR A 556 -17.48 22.52 -6.14
C THR A 556 -17.65 23.47 -4.96
N GLY A 557 -17.55 24.76 -5.20
CA GLY A 557 -17.71 25.79 -4.17
C GLY A 557 -16.65 25.65 -3.07
N SER A 558 -17.06 25.49 -1.82
CA SER A 558 -16.17 25.31 -0.68
C SER A 558 -15.35 24.01 -0.73
N ASP A 559 -15.81 23.04 -1.46
CA ASP A 559 -15.15 21.72 -1.58
C ASP A 559 -14.27 21.64 -2.84
N ALA A 560 -14.10 22.72 -3.60
CA ALA A 560 -13.26 22.76 -4.80
C ALA A 560 -11.81 22.33 -4.50
N ILE A 561 -11.28 21.47 -5.38
CA ILE A 561 -9.94 20.86 -5.22
C ILE A 561 -8.95 21.27 -6.34
N ASP A 562 -9.41 22.05 -7.32
CA ASP A 562 -8.62 22.45 -8.49
C ASP A 562 -7.86 23.76 -8.30
N GLY A 563 -7.91 24.36 -7.12
CA GLY A 563 -7.28 25.64 -6.80
C GLY A 563 -8.02 26.85 -7.34
N VAL A 564 -9.21 26.70 -7.88
CA VAL A 564 -10.12 27.81 -8.15
C VAL A 564 -10.63 28.38 -6.82
N SER A 565 -11.09 29.61 -6.81
CA SER A 565 -11.69 30.19 -5.60
C SER A 565 -12.74 29.29 -5.00
N LEU A 566 -12.65 29.04 -3.70
CA LEU A 566 -13.62 28.21 -2.97
C LEU A 566 -15.03 28.84 -2.92
N ASP A 567 -15.16 30.13 -3.24
CA ASP A 567 -16.44 30.79 -3.44
C ASP A 567 -16.85 30.87 -4.93
N GLY A 568 -16.03 30.32 -5.85
CA GLY A 568 -16.28 30.27 -7.29
C GLY A 568 -15.96 31.56 -8.03
N SER A 569 -15.28 32.55 -7.42
CA SER A 569 -15.06 33.86 -8.04
C SER A 569 -13.70 33.99 -8.73
N ASP A 570 -12.61 33.48 -8.10
CA ASP A 570 -11.24 33.62 -8.58
C ASP A 570 -10.38 32.44 -8.22
N SER A 571 -9.20 32.27 -8.85
CA SER A 571 -8.26 31.21 -8.49
C SER A 571 -7.56 31.52 -7.17
N ASP A 572 -7.77 30.68 -6.17
CA ASP A 572 -7.10 30.78 -4.87
C ASP A 572 -5.65 30.30 -4.89
N GLN A 573 -5.31 29.36 -5.76
CA GLN A 573 -4.03 28.68 -5.74
C GLN A 573 -3.11 29.01 -6.93
N ASN A 574 -3.63 29.58 -8.01
CA ASN A 574 -2.90 29.92 -9.23
C ASN A 574 -2.12 28.73 -9.84
N ILE A 575 -2.77 27.56 -9.91
CA ILE A 575 -2.18 26.37 -10.50
C ILE A 575 -2.36 26.42 -12.02
N THR A 576 -1.29 26.14 -12.75
CA THR A 576 -1.35 25.91 -14.20
C THR A 576 -1.30 24.40 -14.44
N TYR A 577 -2.38 23.85 -14.92
CA TYR A 577 -2.43 22.43 -15.27
C TYR A 577 -1.86 22.18 -16.66
N LEU A 578 -1.20 21.04 -16.82
CA LEU A 578 -0.69 20.56 -18.10
C LEU A 578 -1.87 20.32 -19.06
N THR A 579 -1.79 20.87 -20.25
CA THR A 579 -2.81 20.69 -21.29
C THR A 579 -2.18 20.20 -22.58
N ARG A 580 -2.81 19.21 -23.20
CA ARG A 580 -2.43 18.67 -24.51
C ARG A 580 -2.46 19.71 -25.63
N ALA A 581 -3.28 20.73 -25.47
CA ALA A 581 -3.33 21.85 -26.42
C ALA A 581 -2.03 22.69 -26.45
N ASP A 582 -1.24 22.70 -25.36
CA ASP A 582 0.01 23.48 -25.26
C ASP A 582 0.96 22.88 -24.21
N PHE A 583 1.47 21.68 -24.44
CA PHE A 583 2.43 21.04 -23.55
C PHE A 583 3.68 21.93 -23.31
N ALA A 584 4.20 22.56 -24.34
CA ALA A 584 5.41 23.37 -24.22
C ALA A 584 5.24 24.59 -23.29
N GLY A 585 4.04 25.18 -23.28
CA GLY A 585 3.69 26.34 -22.44
C GLY A 585 3.24 25.98 -21.04
N THR A 586 2.76 24.74 -20.81
CA THR A 586 2.14 24.32 -19.54
C THR A 586 2.88 23.22 -18.79
N PHE A 587 3.93 22.63 -19.37
CA PHE A 587 4.75 21.62 -18.69
C PHE A 587 5.31 22.15 -17.35
N PRO A 588 5.12 21.44 -16.22
CA PRO A 588 5.54 21.89 -14.90
C PRO A 588 7.07 21.79 -14.73
N LYS A 589 7.80 22.85 -15.06
CA LYS A 589 9.28 22.90 -14.99
C LYS A 589 9.81 23.13 -13.57
N THR A 590 9.03 23.81 -12.74
CA THR A 590 9.38 24.13 -11.35
C THR A 590 8.13 24.12 -10.50
N ASN A 591 8.27 23.70 -9.25
CA ASN A 591 7.20 23.88 -8.27
C ASN A 591 7.07 25.34 -7.83
N THR A 592 5.98 25.65 -7.14
CA THR A 592 5.81 26.89 -6.40
C THR A 592 6.25 26.67 -4.95
N PRO A 593 7.45 27.12 -4.51
CA PRO A 593 7.99 26.73 -3.21
C PRO A 593 7.26 27.35 -2.01
N THR A 594 6.55 28.47 -2.24
CA THR A 594 5.79 29.15 -1.18
C THR A 594 4.57 29.85 -1.76
N ARG A 595 3.43 29.66 -1.13
CA ARG A 595 2.13 30.25 -1.48
C ARG A 595 1.47 30.80 -0.21
N ALA A 596 0.80 31.92 -0.28
CA ALA A 596 0.02 32.43 0.85
C ALA A 596 -1.26 31.58 1.00
N MET A 597 -1.55 31.12 2.21
CA MET A 597 -2.83 30.46 2.47
C MET A 597 -3.95 31.50 2.49
N THR A 598 -4.97 31.31 1.67
CA THR A 598 -6.14 32.19 1.62
C THR A 598 -7.05 31.98 2.84
N ASP A 599 -7.93 32.93 3.12
CA ASP A 599 -8.88 32.81 4.21
C ASP A 599 -9.89 31.68 3.98
N ASN A 600 -10.23 31.40 2.71
CA ASN A 600 -11.11 30.31 2.32
C ASN A 600 -10.47 28.94 2.68
N VAL A 601 -9.22 28.73 2.31
CA VAL A 601 -8.48 27.50 2.65
C VAL A 601 -8.35 27.34 4.16
N LYS A 602 -8.06 28.43 4.90
CA LYS A 602 -7.99 28.40 6.38
C LYS A 602 -9.31 27.99 7.02
N ALA A 603 -10.43 28.48 6.50
CA ALA A 603 -11.74 28.19 7.05
C ALA A 603 -12.09 26.68 7.00
N LEU A 604 -11.53 25.93 6.04
CA LEU A 604 -11.79 24.50 5.85
C LEU A 604 -10.74 23.60 6.53
N ASN A 605 -9.70 24.18 7.09
CA ASN A 605 -8.55 23.43 7.59
C ASN A 605 -8.85 22.60 8.84
N LEU A 606 -9.59 23.15 9.78
CA LEU A 606 -9.87 22.54 11.07
C LEU A 606 -11.36 22.31 11.25
N TYR A 607 -11.72 21.11 11.62
CA TYR A 607 -13.07 20.79 12.06
C TYR A 607 -13.33 21.32 13.49
N THR A 608 -14.39 22.05 13.67
CA THR A 608 -14.72 22.74 14.92
C THR A 608 -16.06 22.30 15.51
N ALA A 609 -16.35 22.73 16.74
CA ALA A 609 -17.67 22.51 17.33
C ALA A 609 -18.80 23.20 16.54
N ASP A 610 -18.51 24.31 15.87
CA ASP A 610 -19.49 24.99 15.02
C ASP A 610 -19.79 24.17 13.76
N ASP A 611 -18.80 23.51 13.18
CA ASP A 611 -18.99 22.58 12.07
C ASP A 611 -19.83 21.37 12.51
N ALA A 612 -19.50 20.78 13.67
CA ALA A 612 -20.30 19.71 14.27
C ALA A 612 -21.76 20.13 14.51
N ASN A 613 -21.99 21.36 14.98
CA ASN A 613 -23.33 21.91 15.16
C ASN A 613 -24.07 22.10 13.82
N GLY A 614 -23.35 22.48 12.75
CA GLY A 614 -23.90 22.56 11.39
C GLY A 614 -24.40 21.21 10.86
N TRP A 615 -23.78 20.11 11.30
CA TRP A 615 -24.18 18.74 10.96
C TRP A 615 -25.23 18.15 11.91
N SER A 616 -25.40 18.77 13.07
CA SER A 616 -26.38 18.34 14.05
C SER A 616 -27.77 18.79 13.63
N ASN A 617 -28.62 17.86 13.25
CA ASN A 617 -30.01 18.11 12.94
C ASN A 617 -30.92 17.54 14.05
N ASP A 618 -31.40 18.38 14.92
CA ASP A 618 -32.32 17.98 15.99
C ASP A 618 -33.67 17.43 15.49
N ALA A 619 -33.94 17.63 14.19
CA ALA A 619 -35.10 17.05 13.52
C ALA A 619 -34.91 15.59 13.10
N ASP A 620 -33.66 15.08 13.14
CA ASP A 620 -33.39 13.67 12.88
C ASP A 620 -34.10 12.79 13.90
N GLU A 621 -34.64 11.67 13.43
CA GLU A 621 -35.33 10.73 14.31
C GLU A 621 -34.38 10.09 15.32
N ALA A 622 -34.84 9.95 16.55
CA ALA A 622 -34.06 9.26 17.58
C ALA A 622 -33.94 7.76 17.27
N ILE A 623 -32.77 7.21 17.42
CA ILE A 623 -32.53 5.77 17.27
C ILE A 623 -33.00 4.99 18.51
N THR A 624 -33.37 3.73 18.31
CA THR A 624 -33.61 2.79 19.43
C THR A 624 -32.29 2.14 19.82
N THR A 625 -32.04 2.05 21.15
CA THR A 625 -30.88 1.35 21.71
C THR A 625 -31.26 0.49 22.90
N GLY A 626 -30.49 -0.57 23.18
CA GLY A 626 -30.65 -1.45 24.35
C GLY A 626 -31.92 -2.29 24.34
N ALA A 627 -32.58 -2.50 23.19
CA ALA A 627 -33.72 -3.39 23.04
C ALA A 627 -33.35 -4.83 23.44
N LYS A 628 -34.36 -5.59 23.86
CA LYS A 628 -34.19 -6.99 24.34
C LYS A 628 -34.98 -7.97 23.49
N ASN A 629 -34.77 -7.94 22.15
CA ASN A 629 -35.43 -8.84 21.22
C ASN A 629 -34.73 -10.20 21.08
N GLY A 630 -33.49 -10.35 21.59
CA GLY A 630 -32.80 -11.64 21.69
C GLY A 630 -32.11 -12.13 20.40
N LEU A 631 -32.05 -11.28 19.34
CA LEU A 631 -31.32 -11.63 18.13
C LEU A 631 -29.82 -11.74 18.41
N LYS A 632 -29.17 -12.75 17.85
CA LYS A 632 -27.72 -12.96 17.94
C LYS A 632 -27.12 -13.21 16.59
N ILE A 633 -25.94 -12.67 16.37
CA ILE A 633 -25.09 -13.05 15.25
C ILE A 633 -24.59 -14.46 15.57
N GLU A 634 -25.16 -15.44 14.87
CA GLU A 634 -24.62 -16.78 14.84
C GLU A 634 -23.60 -16.84 13.71
N ASP A 635 -22.48 -17.48 13.99
CA ASP A 635 -21.29 -17.37 13.16
C ASP A 635 -20.56 -18.72 13.10
N ASN A 636 -21.29 -19.71 12.63
CA ASN A 636 -20.81 -21.10 12.53
C ASN A 636 -20.50 -21.51 11.07
N GLY A 637 -20.64 -20.60 10.10
CA GLY A 637 -20.48 -20.87 8.67
C GLY A 637 -21.69 -21.52 8.01
N GLU A 638 -22.82 -21.58 8.70
CA GLU A 638 -24.04 -22.16 8.16
C GLU A 638 -24.90 -21.08 7.47
N THR A 639 -25.43 -21.39 6.28
CA THR A 639 -26.28 -20.48 5.50
C THR A 639 -27.59 -20.10 6.22
N THR A 640 -27.98 -20.84 7.24
CA THR A 640 -29.14 -20.60 8.09
C THR A 640 -28.84 -19.64 9.24
N ASP A 641 -27.58 -19.35 9.52
CA ASP A 641 -27.19 -18.44 10.58
C ASP A 641 -27.60 -17.01 10.28
N LEU A 642 -28.06 -16.27 11.29
CA LEU A 642 -28.46 -14.87 11.11
C LEU A 642 -27.27 -14.03 10.60
N GLY A 643 -26.07 -14.28 11.08
CA GLY A 643 -24.86 -13.61 10.61
C GLY A 643 -24.61 -13.80 9.12
N PHE A 644 -24.74 -15.02 8.61
CA PHE A 644 -24.62 -15.30 7.16
C PHE A 644 -25.69 -14.57 6.35
N GLN A 645 -26.94 -14.61 6.80
CA GLN A 645 -28.07 -14.00 6.09
C GLN A 645 -27.97 -12.47 6.04
N LEU A 646 -27.49 -11.84 7.13
CA LEU A 646 -27.25 -10.40 7.17
C LEU A 646 -26.01 -10.01 6.34
N GLY A 647 -24.98 -10.85 6.33
CA GLY A 647 -23.80 -10.64 5.48
C GLY A 647 -24.09 -10.77 3.98
N SER A 648 -25.13 -11.50 3.60
CA SER A 648 -25.53 -11.63 2.19
C SER A 648 -26.45 -10.51 1.69
N ASP A 649 -27.05 -9.71 2.58
CA ASP A 649 -27.95 -8.62 2.22
C ASP A 649 -27.82 -7.45 3.20
N PHE A 650 -27.13 -6.38 2.75
CA PHE A 650 -27.01 -5.15 3.52
C PHE A 650 -28.37 -4.51 3.83
N ASN A 651 -29.37 -4.71 2.98
CA ASN A 651 -30.70 -4.12 3.09
C ASN A 651 -31.74 -5.02 3.79
N ASP A 652 -31.30 -6.15 4.38
CA ASP A 652 -32.19 -7.04 5.13
C ASP A 652 -32.85 -6.27 6.30
N PRO A 653 -34.18 -6.24 6.41
CA PRO A 653 -34.88 -5.47 7.45
C PRO A 653 -34.60 -5.94 8.89
N ARG A 654 -34.00 -7.12 9.06
CA ARG A 654 -33.58 -7.61 10.39
C ARG A 654 -32.36 -6.88 10.95
N TRP A 655 -31.60 -6.14 10.11
CA TRP A 655 -30.54 -5.27 10.57
C TRP A 655 -31.04 -4.28 11.62
N ASP A 656 -32.18 -3.62 11.40
CA ASP A 656 -32.70 -2.64 12.34
C ASP A 656 -32.98 -3.26 13.72
N ALA A 657 -33.64 -4.42 13.74
CA ALA A 657 -33.94 -5.12 14.98
C ALA A 657 -32.66 -5.63 15.69
N LEU A 658 -31.61 -6.00 14.95
CA LEU A 658 -30.33 -6.39 15.53
C LEU A 658 -29.61 -5.19 16.16
N LEU A 659 -29.53 -4.08 15.43
CA LEU A 659 -28.85 -2.86 15.87
C LEU A 659 -29.58 -2.19 17.06
N ASP A 660 -30.90 -2.27 17.14
CA ASP A 660 -31.68 -1.77 18.27
C ASP A 660 -31.27 -2.37 19.63
N GLN A 661 -30.64 -3.54 19.64
CA GLN A 661 -30.13 -4.17 20.86
C GLN A 661 -28.84 -3.55 21.40
N LEU A 662 -28.06 -2.91 20.52
CA LEU A 662 -26.79 -2.31 20.90
C LEU A 662 -27.02 -1.11 21.83
N THR A 663 -26.10 -0.93 22.75
CA THR A 663 -26.00 0.29 23.54
C THR A 663 -25.15 1.32 22.81
N VAL A 664 -25.29 2.59 23.15
CA VAL A 664 -24.42 3.65 22.64
C VAL A 664 -22.95 3.33 22.98
N ASP A 665 -22.67 2.91 24.22
CA ASP A 665 -21.32 2.53 24.64
C ASP A 665 -20.70 1.40 23.79
N GLU A 666 -21.50 0.40 23.36
CA GLU A 666 -21.00 -0.67 22.50
C GLU A 666 -20.67 -0.15 21.10
N MET A 667 -21.49 0.70 20.53
CA MET A 667 -21.26 1.31 19.23
C MET A 667 -20.07 2.27 19.25
N GLU A 668 -19.97 3.12 20.27
CA GLU A 668 -18.81 4.00 20.47
C GLU A 668 -17.51 3.20 20.65
N ASN A 669 -17.54 2.14 21.46
CA ASN A 669 -16.37 1.29 21.66
C ASN A 669 -15.92 0.59 20.39
N LEU A 670 -16.86 0.17 19.52
CA LEU A 670 -16.53 -0.39 18.20
C LEU A 670 -15.87 0.66 17.30
N TYR A 671 -16.42 1.87 17.28
CA TYR A 671 -15.92 2.96 16.46
C TYR A 671 -14.52 3.41 16.91
N ILE A 672 -14.34 3.72 18.19
CA ILE A 672 -13.12 4.36 18.73
C ILE A 672 -11.93 3.41 18.80
N ASN A 673 -12.16 2.13 19.11
CA ASN A 673 -11.10 1.16 19.40
C ASN A 673 -10.90 0.17 18.24
N ALA A 674 -10.77 0.68 17.03
CA ALA A 674 -10.60 -0.14 15.84
C ALA A 674 -9.14 -0.53 15.52
N TYR A 675 -8.15 -0.01 16.27
CA TYR A 675 -6.77 -0.44 16.10
C TYR A 675 -6.59 -1.92 16.45
N GLY A 676 -6.10 -2.70 15.46
CA GLY A 676 -5.81 -4.13 15.62
C GLY A 676 -7.04 -5.02 15.76
N GLY A 677 -8.22 -4.56 15.30
CA GLY A 677 -9.42 -5.39 15.17
C GLY A 677 -10.70 -4.77 15.72
N LEU A 678 -11.81 -5.37 15.37
CA LEU A 678 -13.14 -4.92 15.77
C LEU A 678 -13.49 -5.36 17.20
N ALA A 679 -14.03 -4.46 18.01
CA ALA A 679 -14.44 -4.74 19.38
C ALA A 679 -15.53 -5.83 19.47
N GLU A 680 -15.63 -6.47 20.64
CA GLU A 680 -16.73 -7.39 20.97
C GLU A 680 -18.03 -6.60 21.16
N LEU A 681 -19.13 -7.11 20.58
CA LEU A 681 -20.50 -6.60 20.78
C LEU A 681 -21.36 -7.66 21.49
N LYS A 682 -21.38 -7.61 22.81
CA LYS A 682 -22.04 -8.64 23.65
C LYS A 682 -23.55 -8.72 23.44
N SER A 683 -24.18 -7.58 23.20
CA SER A 683 -25.64 -7.49 23.01
C SER A 683 -26.12 -8.31 21.82
N VAL A 684 -25.28 -8.45 20.79
CA VAL A 684 -25.59 -9.20 19.55
C VAL A 684 -24.75 -10.46 19.35
N GLY A 685 -23.81 -10.76 20.25
CA GLY A 685 -23.01 -11.99 20.21
C GLY A 685 -21.82 -11.95 19.27
N LYS A 686 -21.41 -10.75 18.76
CA LYS A 686 -20.18 -10.63 17.97
C LYS A 686 -18.95 -10.75 18.85
N SER A 687 -18.09 -11.68 18.54
CA SER A 687 -16.78 -11.84 19.19
C SER A 687 -15.80 -10.74 18.74
N LYS A 688 -14.76 -10.47 19.56
CA LYS A 688 -13.65 -9.61 19.16
C LYS A 688 -12.95 -10.23 17.94
N SER A 689 -12.61 -9.39 16.95
CA SER A 689 -11.72 -9.78 15.84
C SER A 689 -10.29 -9.27 16.07
N LYS A 690 -9.38 -9.70 15.22
CA LYS A 690 -7.99 -9.27 15.21
C LYS A 690 -7.56 -8.97 13.79
N ASP A 691 -6.98 -7.79 13.59
CA ASP A 691 -6.52 -7.32 12.28
C ASP A 691 -5.01 -7.07 12.33
N ALA A 692 -4.35 -7.18 11.19
CA ALA A 692 -2.92 -6.95 11.05
C ALA A 692 -2.61 -6.11 9.81
N ASP A 693 -1.52 -5.37 9.91
CA ASP A 693 -0.92 -4.65 8.80
C ASP A 693 0.05 -5.56 8.03
N GLY A 694 0.52 -5.10 6.87
CA GLY A 694 1.58 -5.69 6.08
C GLY A 694 1.13 -6.21 4.72
N PRO A 695 1.18 -5.38 3.65
CA PRO A 695 0.87 -5.81 2.28
C PRO A 695 1.65 -7.01 1.79
N ALA A 696 2.96 -7.05 2.04
CA ALA A 696 3.80 -8.18 1.66
C ALA A 696 3.80 -9.34 2.68
N GLN A 697 3.53 -9.06 3.96
CA GLN A 697 3.52 -10.08 5.03
C GLN A 697 2.70 -9.60 6.22
N ILE A 698 1.78 -10.42 6.68
CA ILE A 698 0.98 -10.12 7.89
C ILE A 698 1.90 -9.77 9.06
N GLY A 699 1.83 -8.52 9.54
CA GLY A 699 2.65 -8.00 10.63
C GLY A 699 4.15 -7.89 10.32
N GLY A 700 4.56 -7.93 9.07
CA GLY A 700 5.97 -7.99 8.65
C GLY A 700 6.83 -6.86 9.19
N PHE A 701 6.34 -5.64 9.16
CA PHE A 701 7.08 -4.45 9.60
C PHE A 701 7.45 -4.45 11.10
N THR A 702 6.72 -5.19 11.93
CA THR A 702 7.00 -5.28 13.37
C THR A 702 8.17 -6.19 13.70
N GLY A 703 8.71 -6.90 12.71
CA GLY A 703 9.69 -7.97 12.90
C GLY A 703 9.09 -9.26 13.53
N MET A 704 7.76 -9.30 13.70
CA MET A 704 7.01 -10.44 14.21
C MET A 704 6.03 -10.98 13.15
N GLY A 705 6.43 -10.90 11.88
CA GLY A 705 5.61 -11.31 10.76
C GLY A 705 5.08 -12.73 10.90
N ALA A 706 3.82 -12.90 10.51
CA ALA A 706 3.14 -14.19 10.48
C ALA A 706 2.99 -14.65 9.02
N GLY A 707 3.32 -15.90 8.77
CA GLY A 707 3.27 -16.44 7.41
C GLY A 707 4.48 -16.08 6.55
N THR A 708 4.35 -16.31 5.26
CA THR A 708 5.37 -16.06 4.24
C THR A 708 5.37 -14.58 3.85
N GLY A 709 6.54 -14.00 3.68
CA GLY A 709 6.69 -12.70 3.03
C GLY A 709 6.70 -12.90 1.51
N PHE A 710 5.75 -12.28 0.83
CA PHE A 710 5.65 -12.31 -0.63
C PHE A 710 6.49 -11.20 -1.27
N PRO A 711 6.80 -11.32 -2.57
CA PRO A 711 7.33 -10.20 -3.33
C PRO A 711 6.46 -8.95 -3.21
N SER A 712 7.03 -7.79 -3.54
CA SER A 712 6.30 -6.52 -3.43
C SER A 712 5.10 -6.45 -4.39
N SER A 713 4.13 -5.57 -4.08
CA SER A 713 2.97 -5.36 -4.96
C SER A 713 3.38 -4.90 -6.37
N SER A 714 4.44 -4.10 -6.49
CA SER A 714 5.00 -3.72 -7.81
C SER A 714 5.56 -4.93 -8.56
N THR A 715 6.25 -5.87 -7.87
CA THR A 715 6.71 -7.13 -8.49
C THR A 715 5.54 -8.00 -8.90
N LEU A 716 4.48 -8.07 -8.10
CA LEU A 716 3.25 -8.78 -8.45
C LEU A 716 2.57 -8.14 -9.68
N ALA A 717 2.52 -6.80 -9.77
CA ALA A 717 1.98 -6.11 -10.93
C ALA A 717 2.78 -6.40 -12.21
N GLN A 718 4.12 -6.49 -12.11
CA GLN A 718 4.99 -6.86 -13.23
C GLN A 718 4.69 -8.26 -13.78
N THR A 719 4.00 -9.12 -13.05
CA THR A 719 3.54 -10.41 -13.57
C THR A 719 2.45 -10.25 -14.63
N TRP A 720 1.65 -9.19 -14.61
CA TRP A 720 0.42 -9.02 -15.42
C TRP A 720 -0.52 -10.22 -15.33
N ASN A 721 -0.53 -10.90 -14.20
CA ASN A 721 -1.21 -12.18 -14.00
C ASN A 721 -2.26 -12.08 -12.88
N ALA A 722 -3.51 -11.87 -13.26
CA ALA A 722 -4.64 -11.74 -12.35
C ALA A 722 -4.87 -13.01 -11.50
N ASP A 723 -4.70 -14.21 -12.10
CA ASP A 723 -4.90 -15.48 -11.41
C ASP A 723 -3.85 -15.67 -10.30
N LEU A 724 -2.60 -15.27 -10.56
CA LEU A 724 -1.51 -15.34 -9.60
C LEU A 724 -1.74 -14.38 -8.43
N ALA A 725 -2.23 -13.17 -8.71
CA ALA A 725 -2.61 -12.19 -7.69
C ALA A 725 -3.75 -12.72 -6.80
N GLN A 726 -4.74 -13.39 -7.38
CA GLN A 726 -5.83 -13.99 -6.61
C GLN A 726 -5.34 -15.13 -5.71
N GLU A 727 -4.43 -15.97 -6.20
CA GLU A 727 -3.84 -17.05 -5.40
C GLU A 727 -2.98 -16.52 -4.26
N GLU A 728 -2.22 -15.43 -4.51
CA GLU A 728 -1.45 -14.76 -3.46
C GLU A 728 -2.36 -14.21 -2.36
N GLY A 729 -3.41 -13.46 -2.73
CA GLY A 729 -4.39 -12.94 -1.78
C GLY A 729 -5.05 -14.04 -0.94
N ARG A 730 -5.43 -15.18 -1.58
CA ARG A 730 -6.01 -16.32 -0.89
C ARG A 730 -5.02 -17.00 0.08
N THR A 731 -3.77 -17.07 -0.32
CA THR A 731 -2.70 -17.68 0.50
C THR A 731 -2.38 -16.80 1.71
N ILE A 732 -2.25 -15.49 1.53
CA ILE A 732 -2.08 -14.52 2.63
C ILE A 732 -3.27 -14.59 3.59
N GLY A 733 -4.51 -14.59 3.07
CA GLY A 733 -5.72 -14.72 3.87
C GLY A 733 -5.76 -16.01 4.68
N THR A 734 -5.38 -17.14 4.08
CA THR A 734 -5.29 -18.43 4.78
C THR A 734 -4.24 -18.39 5.90
N GLN A 735 -3.06 -17.85 5.63
CA GLN A 735 -2.03 -17.70 6.66
C GLN A 735 -2.44 -16.72 7.76
N ALA A 736 -3.17 -15.63 7.42
CA ALA A 736 -3.76 -14.71 8.38
C ALA A 736 -4.67 -15.46 9.37
N LEU A 737 -5.61 -16.24 8.84
CA LEU A 737 -6.53 -17.05 9.67
C LEU A 737 -5.80 -18.08 10.54
N GLN A 738 -4.77 -18.75 10.01
CA GLN A 738 -3.93 -19.68 10.77
C GLN A 738 -3.24 -19.01 11.96
N ASN A 739 -2.95 -17.70 11.85
CA ASN A 739 -2.35 -16.89 12.90
C ASN A 739 -3.37 -16.07 13.72
N GLY A 740 -4.67 -16.33 13.52
CA GLY A 740 -5.76 -15.73 14.29
C GLY A 740 -6.15 -14.31 13.87
N TYR A 741 -5.70 -13.86 12.71
CA TYR A 741 -6.11 -12.58 12.11
C TYR A 741 -7.32 -12.77 11.20
N THR A 742 -8.25 -11.83 11.23
CA THR A 742 -9.50 -11.87 10.47
C THR A 742 -9.68 -10.69 9.57
N GLY A 743 -8.85 -9.67 9.74
CA GLY A 743 -8.78 -8.48 8.91
C GLY A 743 -7.33 -8.15 8.54
N TRP A 744 -7.18 -7.48 7.42
CA TRP A 744 -5.90 -7.17 6.82
C TRP A 744 -5.88 -5.70 6.34
N TYR A 745 -5.00 -4.86 6.93
CA TYR A 745 -4.81 -3.46 6.51
C TYR A 745 -3.99 -3.40 5.23
N ALA A 746 -4.52 -3.99 4.18
CA ALA A 746 -3.98 -4.12 2.84
C ALA A 746 -5.07 -4.69 1.91
N PRO A 747 -4.78 -4.86 0.60
CA PRO A 747 -3.62 -4.37 -0.15
C PRO A 747 -3.59 -2.85 -0.27
N ALA A 748 -2.48 -2.31 -0.81
CA ALA A 748 -2.33 -0.88 -1.05
C ALA A 748 -2.33 -0.60 -2.57
N THR A 749 -3.10 0.41 -3.04
CA THR A 749 -3.30 0.66 -4.48
C THR A 749 -3.32 2.14 -4.85
N ASN A 750 -2.46 2.96 -4.23
CA ASN A 750 -2.23 4.29 -4.76
C ASN A 750 -1.46 4.21 -6.10
N MET A 751 -1.51 5.29 -6.88
CA MET A 751 -0.85 5.33 -8.18
C MET A 751 0.64 5.63 -8.04
N HIS A 752 1.47 5.10 -8.95
CA HIS A 752 2.86 5.51 -9.11
C HIS A 752 2.92 6.86 -9.84
N ARG A 753 2.40 7.92 -9.19
CA ARG A 753 2.40 9.26 -9.74
C ARG A 753 3.82 9.77 -10.03
N SER A 754 4.74 9.47 -9.13
CA SER A 754 6.12 9.89 -9.20
C SER A 754 7.08 8.75 -8.92
N PRO A 755 8.19 8.64 -9.66
CA PRO A 755 9.26 7.70 -9.34
C PRO A 755 9.85 7.87 -7.93
N PHE A 756 9.70 9.05 -7.31
CA PHE A 756 10.31 9.36 -6.01
C PHE A 756 9.47 8.97 -4.80
N ASN A 757 8.20 8.58 -4.95
CA ASN A 757 7.39 8.15 -3.81
C ASN A 757 7.98 6.91 -3.15
N GLY A 758 8.17 7.00 -1.84
CA GLY A 758 8.79 5.94 -1.04
C GLY A 758 8.02 4.62 -1.01
N ARG A 759 6.70 4.64 -1.23
CA ARG A 759 5.84 3.46 -1.15
C ARG A 759 5.44 2.88 -2.51
N ASN A 760 6.04 3.30 -3.63
CA ASN A 760 5.72 2.72 -4.94
C ASN A 760 5.83 1.19 -4.95
N TYR A 761 6.84 0.62 -4.29
CA TYR A 761 6.97 -0.84 -4.18
C TYR A 761 5.76 -1.54 -3.52
N GLU A 762 5.03 -0.83 -2.66
CA GLU A 762 3.84 -1.32 -1.94
C GLU A 762 2.57 -1.15 -2.79
N TYR A 763 2.61 -0.28 -3.80
CA TYR A 763 1.57 -0.02 -4.77
C TYR A 763 1.83 -0.83 -6.04
N TYR A 764 0.93 -0.77 -7.03
CA TYR A 764 1.02 -1.69 -8.18
C TYR A 764 1.67 -1.07 -9.40
N SER A 765 1.21 0.11 -9.85
CA SER A 765 1.55 0.64 -11.17
C SER A 765 1.24 2.14 -11.32
N GLU A 766 1.78 2.74 -12.38
CA GLU A 766 1.38 4.05 -12.89
C GLU A 766 0.05 4.00 -13.67
N ASP A 767 -0.46 2.81 -14.00
CA ASP A 767 -1.71 2.61 -14.73
C ASP A 767 -2.84 2.17 -13.80
N SER A 768 -4.00 2.85 -13.93
CA SER A 768 -5.17 2.64 -13.07
C SER A 768 -5.86 1.29 -13.32
N LEU A 769 -5.89 0.81 -14.58
CA LEU A 769 -6.50 -0.48 -14.93
C LEU A 769 -5.64 -1.64 -14.40
N LEU A 770 -4.34 -1.64 -14.67
CA LEU A 770 -3.43 -2.67 -14.16
C LEU A 770 -3.47 -2.72 -12.63
N SER A 771 -3.41 -1.56 -11.97
CA SER A 771 -3.52 -1.45 -10.51
C SER A 771 -4.84 -2.01 -10.00
N GLY A 772 -5.96 -1.65 -10.61
CA GLY A 772 -7.30 -2.11 -10.25
C GLY A 772 -7.47 -3.61 -10.42
N VAL A 773 -7.01 -4.17 -11.54
CA VAL A 773 -7.14 -5.61 -11.83
C VAL A 773 -6.29 -6.45 -10.88
N ILE A 774 -5.01 -6.12 -10.70
CA ILE A 774 -4.10 -6.92 -9.86
C ILE A 774 -4.49 -6.81 -8.38
N CYS A 775 -4.72 -5.58 -7.89
CA CYS A 775 -5.21 -5.36 -6.53
C CYS A 775 -6.56 -6.04 -6.28
N GLY A 776 -7.50 -5.92 -7.22
CA GLY A 776 -8.85 -6.48 -7.11
C GLY A 776 -8.82 -8.01 -7.00
N ASN A 777 -7.97 -8.68 -7.77
CA ASN A 777 -7.80 -10.12 -7.66
C ASN A 777 -7.16 -10.52 -6.32
N THR A 778 -6.22 -9.73 -5.79
CA THR A 778 -5.67 -9.94 -4.44
C THR A 778 -6.76 -9.82 -3.36
N VAL A 779 -7.64 -8.81 -3.47
CA VAL A 779 -8.81 -8.64 -2.57
C VAL A 779 -9.76 -9.82 -2.67
N THR A 780 -10.11 -10.23 -3.89
CA THR A 780 -10.98 -11.39 -4.13
C THR A 780 -10.41 -12.66 -3.49
N GLY A 781 -9.11 -12.89 -3.64
CA GLY A 781 -8.43 -14.03 -3.00
C GLY A 781 -8.53 -13.99 -1.47
N ALA A 782 -8.28 -12.85 -0.85
CA ALA A 782 -8.38 -12.68 0.60
C ALA A 782 -9.83 -12.88 1.11
N ASN A 783 -10.82 -12.32 0.41
CA ASN A 783 -12.23 -12.51 0.71
C ASN A 783 -12.64 -13.99 0.57
N GLN A 784 -12.16 -14.70 -0.44
CA GLN A 784 -12.37 -16.16 -0.61
C GLN A 784 -11.78 -16.96 0.55
N ALA A 785 -10.66 -16.54 1.13
CA ALA A 785 -10.14 -17.13 2.36
C ALA A 785 -10.97 -16.77 3.61
N GLY A 786 -11.85 -15.76 3.55
CA GLY A 786 -12.68 -15.30 4.67
C GLY A 786 -12.02 -14.22 5.53
N VAL A 787 -11.10 -13.45 4.97
CA VAL A 787 -10.42 -12.31 5.59
C VAL A 787 -10.90 -11.03 4.91
N TYR A 788 -11.43 -10.08 5.67
CA TYR A 788 -11.76 -8.77 5.13
C TYR A 788 -10.49 -7.92 4.98
N THR A 789 -10.45 -7.17 3.90
CA THR A 789 -9.36 -6.26 3.58
C THR A 789 -9.74 -4.83 3.93
N TYR A 790 -8.75 -3.98 4.20
CA TYR A 790 -8.89 -2.54 4.20
C TYR A 790 -7.95 -1.99 3.15
N VAL A 791 -8.46 -1.89 1.93
CA VAL A 791 -7.65 -1.37 0.82
C VAL A 791 -7.24 0.06 1.09
N LYS A 792 -5.97 0.37 0.89
CA LYS A 792 -5.36 1.64 1.29
C LYS A 792 -4.52 2.26 0.19
N HIS A 793 -4.26 3.56 0.27
CA HIS A 793 -4.86 4.57 1.14
C HIS A 793 -5.84 5.39 0.33
N PHE A 794 -7.07 5.50 0.76
CA PHE A 794 -8.12 6.21 0.06
C PHE A 794 -8.11 7.69 0.49
N ILE A 795 -7.42 8.60 -0.25
CA ILE A 795 -6.85 8.51 -1.60
C ILE A 795 -5.64 9.45 -1.73
N CYS A 796 -4.80 9.24 -2.75
CA CYS A 796 -3.66 10.13 -3.09
C CYS A 796 -2.56 10.19 -2.03
N ASN A 797 -2.15 9.06 -1.45
CA ASN A 797 -0.98 9.00 -0.58
C ASN A 797 0.29 8.91 -1.44
N ASP A 798 0.84 10.06 -1.81
CA ASP A 798 1.92 10.20 -2.81
C ASP A 798 3.20 10.82 -2.26
N GLY A 799 3.29 11.09 -0.98
CA GLY A 799 4.47 11.63 -0.33
C GLY A 799 4.67 11.02 1.05
N GLU A 800 5.87 10.57 1.34
CA GLU A 800 6.19 9.83 2.56
C GLU A 800 7.18 10.55 3.47
N SER A 801 7.93 11.53 2.96
CA SER A 801 9.01 12.15 3.72
C SER A 801 8.53 13.21 4.71
N GLY A 802 8.71 12.91 6.00
CA GLY A 802 8.56 13.88 7.08
C GLY A 802 7.16 14.50 7.16
N ILE A 803 7.11 15.82 7.22
CA ILE A 803 5.86 16.59 7.35
C ILE A 803 4.97 16.59 6.09
N TYR A 804 5.45 16.04 4.98
CA TYR A 804 4.72 16.03 3.71
C TYR A 804 3.71 14.89 3.65
N ARG A 805 3.95 13.82 4.38
CA ARG A 805 3.03 12.70 4.50
C ARG A 805 1.74 13.12 5.18
N ASP A 806 1.89 13.84 6.29
CA ASP A 806 0.78 14.16 7.17
C ASP A 806 0.13 15.49 6.77
N SER A 807 -1.16 15.46 6.48
CA SER A 807 -1.99 16.64 6.18
C SER A 807 -1.56 17.52 5.00
N VAL A 808 -0.76 17.01 4.06
CA VAL A 808 -0.43 17.76 2.84
C VAL A 808 -1.70 18.09 2.04
N TYR A 809 -1.82 19.33 1.61
CA TYR A 809 -2.93 19.80 0.75
C TYR A 809 -2.65 19.39 -0.68
N THR A 810 -3.47 18.52 -1.24
CA THR A 810 -3.29 18.00 -2.59
C THR A 810 -4.29 18.66 -3.54
N TRP A 811 -3.79 19.41 -4.52
CA TRP A 811 -4.61 20.15 -5.47
C TRP A 811 -4.58 19.48 -6.83
N MET A 812 -5.76 19.25 -7.43
CA MET A 812 -5.92 18.65 -8.75
C MET A 812 -7.30 18.94 -9.33
N THR A 813 -7.51 18.67 -10.62
CA THR A 813 -8.85 18.72 -11.20
C THR A 813 -9.69 17.51 -10.79
N GLU A 814 -11.03 17.62 -10.77
CA GLU A 814 -11.90 16.49 -10.49
C GLU A 814 -11.77 15.39 -11.56
N GLN A 815 -11.49 15.76 -12.82
CA GLN A 815 -11.14 14.81 -13.88
C GLN A 815 -9.94 13.96 -13.48
N THR A 816 -8.85 14.61 -13.10
CA THR A 816 -7.62 13.92 -12.66
C THR A 816 -7.90 12.97 -11.49
N LEU A 817 -8.65 13.44 -10.49
CA LEU A 817 -9.00 12.62 -9.34
C LEU A 817 -9.77 11.36 -9.75
N ARG A 818 -10.79 11.50 -10.61
CA ARG A 818 -11.69 10.41 -10.99
C ARG A 818 -11.04 9.39 -11.94
N GLU A 819 -10.38 9.87 -12.98
CA GLU A 819 -9.85 8.99 -14.04
C GLU A 819 -8.52 8.32 -13.66
N THR A 820 -7.73 8.97 -12.79
CA THR A 820 -6.41 8.44 -12.40
C THR A 820 -6.43 7.81 -11.02
N TYR A 821 -6.80 8.58 -9.99
CA TYR A 821 -6.59 8.15 -8.60
C TYR A 821 -7.76 7.38 -8.00
N LEU A 822 -9.00 7.74 -8.34
CA LEU A 822 -10.20 7.03 -7.86
C LEU A 822 -10.49 5.76 -8.65
N ARG A 823 -10.08 5.68 -9.93
CA ARG A 823 -10.43 4.57 -10.82
C ARG A 823 -10.06 3.18 -10.25
N PRO A 824 -8.85 2.92 -9.70
CA PRO A 824 -8.56 1.62 -9.10
C PRO A 824 -9.53 1.28 -7.97
N PHE A 825 -9.83 2.24 -7.09
CA PHE A 825 -10.76 2.01 -5.97
C PHE A 825 -12.20 1.81 -6.42
N GLN A 826 -12.64 2.49 -7.47
CA GLN A 826 -13.96 2.26 -8.09
C GLN A 826 -14.08 0.81 -8.54
N MET A 827 -13.11 0.32 -9.31
CA MET A 827 -13.06 -1.08 -9.76
C MET A 827 -13.11 -2.06 -8.58
N LEU A 828 -12.36 -1.78 -7.51
CA LEU A 828 -12.37 -2.64 -6.32
C LEU A 828 -13.74 -2.76 -5.67
N VAL A 829 -14.50 -1.68 -5.63
CA VAL A 829 -15.85 -1.65 -5.06
C VAL A 829 -16.86 -2.32 -5.98
N GLU A 830 -16.83 -1.99 -7.27
CA GLU A 830 -17.86 -2.39 -8.22
C GLU A 830 -17.64 -3.77 -8.82
N ASP A 831 -16.36 -4.16 -9.07
CA ASP A 831 -16.04 -5.38 -9.79
C ASP A 831 -15.45 -6.49 -8.90
N TYR A 832 -14.83 -6.14 -7.73
CA TYR A 832 -14.05 -7.07 -6.93
C TYR A 832 -14.53 -7.24 -5.47
N ASP A 833 -15.74 -6.76 -5.17
CA ASP A 833 -16.38 -6.97 -3.86
C ASP A 833 -15.52 -6.52 -2.66
N ALA A 834 -14.83 -5.39 -2.79
CA ALA A 834 -14.11 -4.80 -1.67
C ALA A 834 -15.11 -4.26 -0.64
N VAL A 835 -14.99 -4.70 0.61
CA VAL A 835 -15.91 -4.34 1.70
C VAL A 835 -15.24 -3.53 2.81
N GLY A 836 -13.98 -3.17 2.65
CA GLY A 836 -13.23 -2.34 3.59
C GLY A 836 -12.21 -1.47 2.89
N LEU A 837 -12.12 -0.20 3.29
CA LEU A 837 -11.16 0.78 2.81
C LEU A 837 -10.51 1.50 3.99
N MET A 838 -9.28 2.02 3.78
CA MET A 838 -8.58 2.87 4.75
C MET A 838 -8.37 4.25 4.15
N SER A 839 -8.84 5.31 4.83
CA SER A 839 -8.61 6.68 4.40
C SER A 839 -7.14 7.09 4.58
N SER A 840 -6.71 8.05 3.78
CA SER A 840 -5.32 8.52 3.73
C SER A 840 -5.04 9.65 4.75
N TYR A 841 -3.76 9.96 4.98
CA TYR A 841 -3.33 11.08 5.81
C TYR A 841 -3.50 12.45 5.16
N ASN A 842 -3.31 12.53 3.85
CA ASN A 842 -3.33 13.79 3.12
C ASN A 842 -4.74 14.41 3.03
N ARG A 843 -4.77 15.65 2.55
CA ARG A 843 -6.01 16.34 2.20
C ARG A 843 -6.23 16.25 0.69
N ILE A 844 -7.48 16.30 0.29
CA ILE A 844 -7.89 16.60 -1.08
C ILE A 844 -8.41 18.04 -1.07
N GLY A 845 -7.76 18.92 -1.82
CA GLY A 845 -7.95 20.34 -1.61
C GLY A 845 -7.62 20.73 -0.16
N ALA A 846 -8.56 21.37 0.52
CA ALA A 846 -8.40 21.79 1.91
C ALA A 846 -8.89 20.78 2.94
N VAL A 847 -9.67 19.75 2.54
CA VAL A 847 -10.33 18.82 3.46
C VAL A 847 -9.56 17.50 3.56
N TRP A 848 -9.31 17.05 4.80
CA TRP A 848 -8.71 15.73 5.03
C TRP A 848 -9.56 14.60 4.42
N THR A 849 -8.95 13.62 3.75
CA THR A 849 -9.64 12.55 3.04
C THR A 849 -10.61 11.76 3.92
N GLY A 850 -10.19 11.43 5.16
CA GLY A 850 -11.04 10.72 6.14
C GLY A 850 -12.18 11.56 6.71
N GLY A 851 -12.20 12.86 6.47
CA GLY A 851 -13.26 13.78 6.87
C GLY A 851 -14.00 14.44 5.71
N SER A 852 -13.80 13.96 4.48
CA SER A 852 -14.44 14.50 3.29
C SER A 852 -15.77 13.83 3.00
N GLU A 853 -16.89 14.55 3.21
CA GLU A 853 -18.24 14.09 2.87
C GLU A 853 -18.38 13.89 1.36
N ALA A 854 -17.83 14.79 0.54
CA ALA A 854 -17.84 14.68 -0.90
C ALA A 854 -17.24 13.35 -1.39
N LEU A 855 -16.12 12.96 -0.77
CA LEU A 855 -15.41 11.72 -1.10
C LEU A 855 -16.11 10.48 -0.53
N LEU A 856 -16.34 10.43 0.81
CA LEU A 856 -16.79 9.21 1.49
C LEU A 856 -18.29 8.95 1.33
N THR A 857 -19.11 10.01 1.41
CA THR A 857 -20.57 9.90 1.25
C THR A 857 -20.98 10.16 -0.19
N GLY A 858 -20.42 11.20 -0.81
CA GLY A 858 -20.84 11.63 -2.15
C GLY A 858 -20.45 10.64 -3.25
N ILE A 859 -19.18 10.31 -3.35
CA ILE A 859 -18.67 9.38 -4.39
C ILE A 859 -18.76 7.94 -3.91
N LEU A 860 -18.01 7.57 -2.87
CA LEU A 860 -17.84 6.18 -2.48
C LEU A 860 -19.18 5.47 -2.19
N ARG A 861 -20.04 6.09 -1.38
CA ARG A 861 -21.34 5.50 -1.03
C ARG A 861 -22.46 5.90 -1.97
N GLY A 862 -22.47 7.18 -2.37
CA GLY A 862 -23.57 7.74 -3.16
C GLY A 862 -23.53 7.36 -4.64
N GLU A 863 -22.37 7.31 -5.25
CA GLU A 863 -22.22 6.92 -6.66
C GLU A 863 -21.93 5.42 -6.77
N TRP A 864 -20.89 4.90 -6.11
CA TRP A 864 -20.46 3.50 -6.25
C TRP A 864 -21.22 2.51 -5.37
N GLY A 865 -22.10 2.98 -4.47
CA GLY A 865 -22.94 2.11 -3.66
C GLY A 865 -22.19 1.29 -2.61
N PHE A 866 -21.04 1.77 -2.11
CA PHE A 866 -20.23 1.07 -1.13
C PHE A 866 -20.93 0.92 0.22
N ASP A 867 -21.23 -0.29 0.61
CA ASP A 867 -21.92 -0.67 1.87
C ASP A 867 -20.92 -1.10 2.99
N GLY A 868 -19.65 -1.17 2.67
CA GLY A 868 -18.61 -1.63 3.58
C GLY A 868 -18.10 -0.57 4.57
N ALA A 869 -17.04 -0.92 5.31
CA ALA A 869 -16.46 -0.06 6.33
C ALA A 869 -15.29 0.79 5.81
N VAL A 870 -15.23 2.05 6.19
CA VAL A 870 -14.05 2.91 6.02
C VAL A 870 -13.38 3.10 7.38
N ILE A 871 -12.14 2.61 7.51
CA ILE A 871 -11.28 2.88 8.66
C ILE A 871 -10.37 4.08 8.35
N THR A 872 -10.00 4.87 9.37
CA THR A 872 -8.95 5.87 9.19
C THR A 872 -7.57 5.20 9.11
N ASP A 873 -6.58 5.89 8.53
CA ASP A 873 -5.20 5.57 8.86
C ASP A 873 -4.91 5.84 10.35
N TYR A 874 -3.72 5.45 10.84
CA TYR A 874 -3.36 5.58 12.25
C TYR A 874 -3.44 7.04 12.72
N CYS A 875 -4.28 7.30 13.71
CA CYS A 875 -4.69 8.66 14.04
C CYS A 875 -4.18 9.19 15.39
N ASP A 876 -3.40 8.39 16.14
CA ASP A 876 -2.86 8.87 17.41
C ASP A 876 -1.96 10.10 17.19
N HIS A 877 -2.25 11.15 17.94
CA HIS A 877 -1.53 12.42 17.92
C HIS A 877 -1.69 13.27 16.64
N HIS A 878 -2.44 12.87 15.63
CA HIS A 878 -2.70 13.69 14.45
C HIS A 878 -3.82 14.68 14.73
N SER A 879 -3.46 15.90 15.15
CA SER A 879 -4.43 16.89 15.65
C SER A 879 -5.43 17.39 14.60
N TYR A 880 -5.11 17.25 13.29
CA TYR A 880 -6.00 17.61 12.19
C TYR A 880 -7.02 16.50 11.86
N MET A 881 -6.75 15.27 12.27
CA MET A 881 -7.69 14.16 12.12
C MET A 881 -8.70 14.23 13.25
N ASN A 882 -9.99 14.32 12.92
CA ASN A 882 -11.05 14.42 13.92
C ASN A 882 -12.06 13.27 13.77
N GLY A 883 -12.26 12.52 14.85
CA GLY A 883 -13.13 11.35 14.85
C GLY A 883 -14.61 11.66 14.66
N ASP A 884 -15.10 12.83 15.10
CA ASP A 884 -16.47 13.27 14.84
C ASP A 884 -16.67 13.62 13.37
N GLN A 885 -15.71 14.35 12.78
CA GLN A 885 -15.72 14.66 11.36
C GLN A 885 -15.72 13.38 10.51
N ALA A 886 -14.80 12.46 10.79
CA ALA A 886 -14.70 11.19 10.07
C ALA A 886 -16.02 10.40 10.15
N LEU A 887 -16.59 10.27 11.34
CA LEU A 887 -17.85 9.56 11.54
C LEU A 887 -18.99 10.17 10.69
N ARG A 888 -19.14 11.48 10.70
CA ARG A 888 -20.23 12.18 10.00
C ARG A 888 -20.01 12.18 8.48
N ALA A 889 -18.76 12.30 8.04
CA ALA A 889 -18.41 12.29 6.62
C ALA A 889 -18.63 10.94 5.91
N GLY A 890 -18.82 9.85 6.64
CA GLY A 890 -19.00 8.53 6.04
C GLY A 890 -18.02 7.47 6.54
N GLY A 891 -17.12 7.81 7.46
CA GLY A 891 -16.20 6.86 8.09
C GLY A 891 -16.91 5.93 9.05
N SER A 892 -16.36 4.73 9.24
CA SER A 892 -16.98 3.66 10.02
C SER A 892 -16.17 3.23 11.23
N LEU A 893 -14.86 3.47 11.21
CA LEU A 893 -13.89 2.99 12.21
C LEU A 893 -12.77 4.01 12.42
N TRP A 894 -12.35 4.18 13.66
CA TRP A 894 -11.30 5.12 14.08
C TRP A 894 -10.08 4.37 14.61
N MET A 895 -8.96 4.45 13.88
CA MET A 895 -7.74 3.69 14.20
C MET A 895 -6.87 4.44 15.23
N ALA A 896 -7.33 4.53 16.48
CA ALA A 896 -6.53 5.04 17.59
C ALA A 896 -5.98 3.91 18.44
N GLY A 897 -4.68 3.95 18.75
CA GLY A 897 -4.01 2.96 19.58
C GLY A 897 -3.85 3.39 21.05
N PHE A 898 -3.36 4.61 21.29
CA PHE A 898 -2.93 5.06 22.63
C PHE A 898 -3.74 6.21 23.19
N THR A 899 -4.11 7.19 22.38
CA THR A 899 -4.67 8.46 22.87
C THR A 899 -6.14 8.68 22.55
N GLY A 900 -6.73 7.82 21.71
CA GLY A 900 -8.11 7.94 21.29
C GLY A 900 -8.43 9.11 20.36
N GLY A 901 -7.45 9.97 20.03
CA GLY A 901 -7.63 11.11 19.13
C GLY A 901 -8.65 12.14 19.62
N ALA A 902 -8.92 13.16 18.82
CA ALA A 902 -9.99 14.13 19.07
C ALA A 902 -11.34 13.50 18.70
N MET A 903 -12.19 13.35 19.69
CA MET A 903 -13.50 12.72 19.53
C MET A 903 -14.65 13.74 19.60
N ALA A 904 -15.83 13.23 19.36
CA ALA A 904 -17.08 13.89 19.11
C ALA A 904 -17.37 15.14 19.96
N PHE A 905 -17.95 16.14 19.34
CA PHE A 905 -18.41 17.37 19.99
C PHE A 905 -19.85 17.23 20.51
N GLU A 906 -20.71 16.56 19.76
CA GLU A 906 -22.16 16.48 20.03
C GLU A 906 -22.64 15.03 20.19
N THR A 907 -22.12 14.31 21.19
CA THR A 907 -22.40 12.88 21.40
C THR A 907 -23.85 12.53 21.71
N GLY A 908 -24.66 13.50 22.14
CA GLY A 908 -26.07 13.29 22.46
C GLY A 908 -27.04 13.66 21.35
N SER A 909 -26.60 14.23 20.24
CA SER A 909 -27.49 14.59 19.14
C SER A 909 -27.99 13.37 18.36
N ASN A 910 -29.18 13.46 17.81
CA ASN A 910 -29.74 12.38 16.98
C ASN A 910 -28.88 12.11 15.75
N SER A 911 -28.33 13.14 15.11
CA SER A 911 -27.44 13.02 13.96
C SER A 911 -26.16 12.23 14.30
N TYR A 912 -25.52 12.48 15.45
CA TYR A 912 -24.39 11.69 15.92
C TYR A 912 -24.74 10.22 16.11
N LEU A 913 -25.87 9.95 16.81
CA LEU A 913 -26.30 8.59 17.08
C LEU A 913 -26.69 7.82 15.82
N GLN A 914 -27.28 8.50 14.83
CA GLN A 914 -27.57 7.91 13.53
C GLN A 914 -26.28 7.58 12.75
N ALA A 915 -25.30 8.50 12.72
CA ALA A 915 -24.02 8.26 12.10
C ALA A 915 -23.29 7.09 12.76
N LEU A 916 -23.32 7.00 14.10
CA LEU A 916 -22.74 5.91 14.85
C LEU A 916 -23.42 4.55 14.56
N ARG A 917 -24.75 4.54 14.44
CA ARG A 917 -25.52 3.34 14.06
C ARG A 917 -25.19 2.88 12.63
N ARG A 918 -25.07 3.82 11.68
CA ARG A 918 -24.64 3.56 10.31
C ARG A 918 -23.26 2.93 10.30
N ALA A 919 -22.28 3.57 10.93
CA ALA A 919 -20.90 3.10 11.02
C ALA A 919 -20.83 1.69 11.64
N THR A 920 -21.63 1.41 12.65
CA THR A 920 -21.70 0.08 13.28
C THR A 920 -22.24 -0.97 12.31
N LYS A 921 -23.28 -0.65 11.55
CA LYS A 921 -23.84 -1.54 10.52
C LYS A 921 -22.82 -1.90 9.46
N GLU A 922 -22.13 -0.89 8.92
CA GLU A 922 -21.08 -1.06 7.90
C GLU A 922 -19.93 -1.94 8.38
N ALA A 923 -19.44 -1.70 9.61
CA ALA A 923 -18.38 -2.54 10.20
C ALA A 923 -18.83 -3.99 10.44
N LEU A 924 -20.09 -4.19 10.85
CA LEU A 924 -20.68 -5.51 11.01
C LEU A 924 -20.90 -6.20 9.66
N TYR A 925 -21.37 -5.46 8.65
CA TYR A 925 -21.56 -5.99 7.32
C TYR A 925 -20.22 -6.47 6.73
N MET A 926 -19.18 -5.65 6.71
CA MET A 926 -17.83 -6.04 6.30
C MET A 926 -17.39 -7.34 6.99
N TYR A 927 -17.54 -7.41 8.32
CA TYR A 927 -17.15 -8.59 9.12
C TYR A 927 -17.92 -9.86 8.73
N LEU A 928 -19.19 -9.75 8.36
CA LEU A 928 -20.05 -10.87 8.02
C LEU A 928 -19.98 -11.25 6.53
N HIS A 929 -19.84 -10.28 5.65
CA HIS A 929 -19.91 -10.48 4.21
C HIS A 929 -18.78 -11.39 3.68
N VAL A 930 -17.56 -11.21 4.14
CA VAL A 930 -16.44 -12.09 3.74
C VAL A 930 -16.64 -13.56 4.08
N ARG A 931 -17.58 -13.90 4.96
CA ARG A 931 -17.96 -15.28 5.27
C ARG A 931 -18.92 -15.84 4.25
N VAL A 932 -19.76 -15.00 3.69
CA VAL A 932 -20.60 -15.34 2.54
C VAL A 932 -19.71 -15.66 1.36
N THR A 933 -18.78 -14.76 1.02
CA THR A 933 -17.81 -14.94 -0.07
C THR A 933 -16.96 -16.21 0.14
N ASN A 934 -16.47 -16.46 1.36
CA ASN A 934 -15.73 -17.69 1.68
C ASN A 934 -16.57 -18.94 1.49
N ARG A 935 -17.83 -18.92 1.93
CA ARG A 935 -18.73 -20.07 1.76
C ARG A 935 -19.04 -20.34 0.30
N ASP A 936 -19.34 -19.28 -0.46
CA ASP A 936 -19.64 -19.40 -1.89
C ASP A 936 -18.42 -19.94 -2.67
N TYR A 937 -17.20 -19.49 -2.29
CA TYR A 937 -15.97 -20.06 -2.83
C TYR A 937 -15.81 -21.55 -2.48
N ALA A 938 -15.97 -21.94 -1.20
CA ALA A 938 -15.87 -23.32 -0.76
C ALA A 938 -16.87 -24.24 -1.50
N ASP A 939 -18.11 -23.79 -1.66
CA ASP A 939 -19.14 -24.50 -2.41
C ASP A 939 -18.80 -24.62 -3.91
N SER A 940 -18.20 -23.58 -4.49
CA SER A 940 -17.77 -23.57 -5.91
C SER A 940 -16.69 -24.60 -6.23
N ILE A 941 -15.76 -24.83 -5.30
CA ILE A 941 -14.68 -25.81 -5.45
C ILE A 941 -15.07 -27.19 -4.89
N GLY A 942 -16.24 -27.32 -4.24
CA GLY A 942 -16.71 -28.55 -3.61
C GLY A 942 -15.92 -28.97 -2.36
N ASP A 943 -15.22 -28.06 -1.73
CA ASP A 943 -14.39 -28.31 -0.54
C ASP A 943 -14.96 -27.63 0.71
N THR A 944 -15.80 -28.34 1.45
CA THR A 944 -16.37 -27.83 2.70
C THR A 944 -15.34 -27.62 3.82
N THR A 945 -14.11 -28.11 3.68
CA THR A 945 -13.05 -27.86 4.67
C THR A 945 -12.47 -26.44 4.53
N ALA A 946 -12.70 -25.78 3.39
CA ALA A 946 -12.35 -24.39 3.17
C ALA A 946 -13.30 -23.41 3.88
N VAL A 947 -14.43 -23.87 4.41
CA VAL A 947 -15.39 -23.02 5.12
C VAL A 947 -14.79 -22.54 6.44
N ARG A 948 -14.71 -21.22 6.58
CA ARG A 948 -14.25 -20.60 7.81
C ARG A 948 -15.26 -20.82 8.95
N HIS A 949 -14.75 -21.29 10.09
CA HIS A 949 -15.52 -21.36 11.33
C HIS A 949 -15.20 -20.16 12.25
N ALA A 950 -16.17 -19.82 13.11
CA ALA A 950 -15.96 -18.77 14.11
C ALA A 950 -14.74 -19.07 14.98
N PHE A 951 -13.90 -18.07 15.17
CA PHE A 951 -12.78 -18.20 16.08
C PHE A 951 -13.27 -18.19 17.53
N THR A 952 -13.17 -19.31 18.22
CA THR A 952 -13.21 -19.29 19.67
C THR A 952 -11.86 -18.80 20.16
N THR A 953 -11.76 -17.50 20.44
CA THR A 953 -10.57 -16.95 21.10
C THR A 953 -10.50 -17.54 22.49
N SER A 954 -9.64 -18.55 22.70
CA SER A 954 -9.18 -18.88 24.04
C SER A 954 -8.25 -17.76 24.49
N VAL A 955 -8.84 -16.73 25.07
CA VAL A 955 -8.06 -15.62 25.62
C VAL A 955 -7.28 -16.18 26.81
N PHE A 956 -6.00 -16.51 26.62
CA PHE A 956 -5.09 -16.52 27.74
C PHE A 956 -4.99 -15.08 28.22
N GLY A 957 -5.81 -14.80 29.24
CA GLY A 957 -5.93 -13.45 29.70
C GLY A 957 -4.69 -13.03 30.45
N TRP A 958 -3.74 -12.37 29.76
CA TRP A 958 -2.72 -11.57 30.42
C TRP A 958 -3.40 -10.66 31.49
N ARG A 959 -4.64 -10.24 31.26
CA ARG A 959 -5.49 -9.53 32.22
C ARG A 959 -5.78 -10.34 33.50
N HIS A 960 -5.95 -11.68 33.40
CA HIS A 960 -6.09 -12.53 34.57
C HIS A 960 -4.79 -12.63 35.35
N LEU A 961 -3.65 -12.63 34.66
CA LEU A 961 -2.34 -12.58 35.31
C LEU A 961 -2.13 -11.24 36.06
N VAL A 962 -2.48 -10.12 35.41
CA VAL A 962 -2.44 -8.79 36.05
C VAL A 962 -3.38 -8.75 37.26
N ALA A 963 -4.61 -9.20 37.13
CA ALA A 963 -5.56 -9.27 38.24
C ALA A 963 -5.06 -10.15 39.38
N LEU A 964 -4.39 -11.27 39.08
CA LEU A 964 -3.77 -12.10 40.11
C LEU A 964 -2.63 -11.37 40.83
N ILE A 965 -1.80 -10.63 40.13
CA ILE A 965 -0.74 -9.80 40.69
C ILE A 965 -1.33 -8.72 41.61
N ASP A 966 -2.39 -8.06 41.18
CA ASP A 966 -3.13 -7.04 41.98
C ASP A 966 -3.66 -7.67 43.27
N ILE A 967 -4.31 -8.82 43.18
CA ILE A 967 -4.84 -9.53 44.37
C ILE A 967 -3.70 -9.90 45.31
N VAL A 968 -2.59 -10.37 44.83
CA VAL A 968 -1.41 -10.71 45.65
C VAL A 968 -0.88 -9.44 46.36
N ALA A 969 -0.75 -8.32 45.64
CA ALA A 969 -0.29 -7.05 46.21
C ALA A 969 -1.24 -6.54 47.32
N VAL A 970 -2.56 -6.62 47.08
CA VAL A 970 -3.58 -6.24 48.08
C VAL A 970 -3.52 -7.14 49.31
N VAL A 971 -3.35 -8.46 49.14
CA VAL A 971 -3.23 -9.43 50.25
C VAL A 971 -1.97 -9.14 51.06
N LEU A 972 -0.83 -8.89 50.42
CA LEU A 972 0.42 -8.54 51.13
C LEU A 972 0.28 -7.24 51.93
N PHE A 973 -0.35 -6.23 51.33
CA PHE A 973 -0.65 -4.99 52.02
C PHE A 973 -1.55 -5.21 53.25
N ALA A 974 -2.62 -5.99 53.11
CA ALA A 974 -3.53 -6.31 54.20
C ALA A 974 -2.82 -7.06 55.35
N LEU A 975 -1.95 -8.00 55.01
CA LEU A 975 -1.12 -8.73 55.99
C LEU A 975 -0.13 -7.80 56.72
N ALA A 976 0.50 -6.88 55.99
CA ALA A 976 1.39 -5.89 56.58
C ALA A 976 0.67 -4.93 57.53
N VAL A 977 -0.50 -4.41 57.14
CA VAL A 977 -1.37 -3.60 58.02
C VAL A 977 -1.77 -4.38 59.25
N ARG A 978 -2.19 -5.65 59.09
CA ARG A 978 -2.51 -6.52 60.24
C ARG A 978 -1.35 -6.69 61.21
N GLY A 979 -0.13 -6.84 60.69
CA GLY A 979 1.10 -6.92 61.51
C GLY A 979 1.32 -5.67 62.35
N VAL A 980 1.20 -4.49 61.74
CA VAL A 980 1.31 -3.18 62.47
C VAL A 980 0.21 -3.03 63.55
N VAL A 981 -1.03 -3.41 63.21
CA VAL A 981 -2.15 -3.32 64.19
C VAL A 981 -1.91 -4.25 65.38
N ILE A 982 -1.40 -5.44 65.15
CA ILE A 982 -1.04 -6.38 66.23
C ILE A 982 0.04 -5.78 67.12
N ASP A 983 1.11 -5.20 66.56
CA ASP A 983 2.16 -4.55 67.29
C ASP A 983 1.64 -3.37 68.15
N VAL A 984 0.75 -2.54 67.60
CA VAL A 984 0.13 -1.44 68.33
C VAL A 984 -0.69 -1.97 69.55
N LYS A 985 -1.46 -3.05 69.32
CA LYS A 985 -2.23 -3.68 70.41
C LYS A 985 -1.32 -4.27 71.47
N LEU A 986 -0.25 -5.00 71.10
CA LEU A 986 0.70 -5.55 72.09
C LEU A 986 1.43 -4.47 72.88
N ARG A 987 1.81 -3.38 72.24
CA ARG A 987 2.43 -2.23 72.95
C ARG A 987 1.45 -1.54 73.89
N LYS A 988 0.16 -1.40 73.54
CA LYS A 988 -0.87 -0.86 74.43
C LYS A 988 -1.09 -1.77 75.64
N ALA A 989 -1.16 -3.09 75.42
CA ALA A 989 -1.33 -4.07 76.52
C ALA A 989 -0.10 -4.03 77.46
N ALA A 990 1.14 -4.02 76.92
CA ALA A 990 2.34 -3.89 77.75
C ALA A 990 2.45 -2.56 78.52
N LYS A 991 1.96 -1.45 78.00
CA LYS A 991 1.86 -0.14 78.71
C LYS A 991 0.82 -0.19 79.78
N THR A 992 -0.26 -0.90 79.60
CA THR A 992 -1.32 -1.03 80.62
C THR A 992 -0.87 -1.91 81.80
N GLU A 993 -0.15 -2.99 81.53
CA GLU A 993 0.46 -3.82 82.54
C GLU A 993 1.52 -3.08 83.35
N LYS A 994 2.39 -2.26 82.68
CA LYS A 994 3.34 -1.38 83.37
C LYS A 994 2.79 -0.27 84.20
N LYS A 995 1.50 0.08 84.00
CA LYS A 995 0.77 1.09 84.74
C LYS A 995 0.01 0.53 85.99
N ASN A 996 -0.20 -0.82 85.98
CA ASN A 996 -0.91 -1.56 86.96
C ASN A 996 0.06 -2.37 87.89
N SER A 997 1.38 -2.41 87.54
CA SER A 997 2.47 -2.90 88.37
C SER A 997 3.17 -1.67 89.04
#